data_a0fae75b73e2aa65942dbc4fcab2c576
#
_entry.id   a0fae75b73e2aa65942dbc4fcab2c576
#
_cell.length_a   1.000
_cell.length_b   1.000
_cell.length_c   1.000
_cell.angle_alpha   90.00
_cell.angle_beta   90.00
_cell.angle_gamma   90.00
#
_symmetry.space_group_name_H-M   'P 1'
#
loop_
_entity.id
_entity.type
_entity.pdbx_description
1 polymer ?
#
loop_
_entity_poly.entity_id
_entity_poly.type
_entity_poly.pdbx_seq_one_letter_code
_entity_poly.pdbx_strand_id
1 'polypeptide(L)'
;MKQTWKVALLLVGAVAIAVGTFFVSRGLITPQVAVNPYEKPYPMPHRYWQEKDEFYVFASGGQQGGLYVYTIPTMKLLSEIPIFAPDTRWGWTLANPQVKKMLTNPRTGEIILGGDTHHPAISKTDGVYDGRWVFINDKINARVARVDLSTFRTAEILWVPNVKGGIHGTHISPNSDLLVANIELEQYPEKEILNLLGVPTDRIKGPYVSALSGISIAKDGAMKNAWQVWGPWQFDMARIGWGLMDGWIVNTAYNTERAVNVVGMFKRPEDYIFFWNIKSIQEAVKKKKYISTREAPDVPVIAWKDVEVYAVPCPLNPHGVDVSPTGRYAVVGGKATTIVRIVDFEKVKKAIAEKRFKGEEFGVKIIDKEYVSVDIDAGLGPTHIEFDDKGFAYVGFFVDSDVKKISLGPPYSDKHKMQPWQVVETIPAHYSVGHLLVPGGDMATPYGKYLIIMNKLTKDTFVPHGPLHTENHELYNVESNPARLIDQMPLPPETHYSQAIPVKLLKPKVKKIYELPKEIDKPAVEYDYGAKEVRVKMTAVRSFFTPDWFTVPSGWKVKLRITNTDQAMDISHGFALTGHDVLESVEPGETKELAFIARKPGVYWYYCLWFCSELHLEMRGRMIVIPEAEWDRAKEWKPA
;
A
#
# COMPACT_ATOMS: atom_id res chain seq x y z
N MET A 1 41.44 -1.91 -83.35
CA MET A 1 39.99 -1.80 -82.93
C MET A 1 39.44 -3.02 -82.18
N LYS A 2 39.85 -4.26 -82.44
CA LYS A 2 39.29 -5.43 -81.70
C LYS A 2 39.79 -5.63 -80.25
N GLN A 3 40.91 -5.03 -79.89
CA GLN A 3 41.44 -5.16 -78.51
C GLN A 3 40.86 -4.14 -77.52
N THR A 4 40.53 -2.95 -78.01
CA THR A 4 39.92 -1.89 -77.20
C THR A 4 38.50 -2.24 -76.73
N TRP A 5 37.74 -2.98 -77.53
CA TRP A 5 36.40 -3.44 -77.16
C TRP A 5 36.42 -4.55 -76.13
N LYS A 6 37.45 -5.41 -76.12
CA LYS A 6 37.57 -6.44 -75.08
C LYS A 6 37.89 -5.85 -73.68
N VAL A 7 38.72 -4.81 -73.63
CA VAL A 7 39.05 -4.11 -72.38
C VAL A 7 37.86 -3.30 -71.89
N ALA A 8 37.12 -2.64 -72.79
CA ALA A 8 35.89 -1.93 -72.40
C ALA A 8 34.79 -2.87 -71.87
N LEU A 9 34.63 -4.04 -72.51
CA LEU A 9 33.67 -5.05 -72.02
C LEU A 9 34.07 -5.69 -70.65
N LEU A 10 35.37 -5.88 -70.41
CA LEU A 10 35.89 -6.36 -69.12
C LEU A 10 35.77 -5.30 -68.06
N LEU A 11 35.98 -4.03 -68.35
CA LEU A 11 35.75 -2.92 -67.39
C LEU A 11 34.27 -2.73 -67.07
N VAL A 12 33.37 -2.77 -68.03
CA VAL A 12 31.93 -2.71 -67.82
C VAL A 12 31.43 -3.92 -67.04
N GLY A 13 31.98 -5.12 -67.35
CA GLY A 13 31.67 -6.33 -66.59
C GLY A 13 32.16 -6.25 -65.13
N ALA A 14 33.36 -5.73 -64.87
CA ALA A 14 33.92 -5.55 -63.54
C ALA A 14 33.13 -4.49 -62.70
N VAL A 15 32.71 -3.40 -63.35
CA VAL A 15 31.87 -2.38 -62.72
C VAL A 15 30.47 -2.94 -62.42
N ALA A 16 29.90 -3.70 -63.37
CA ALA A 16 28.61 -4.36 -63.15
C ALA A 16 28.65 -5.39 -62.01
N ILE A 17 29.76 -6.17 -61.93
CA ILE A 17 29.98 -7.11 -60.80
C ILE A 17 30.21 -6.35 -59.48
N ALA A 18 30.98 -5.27 -59.48
CA ALA A 18 31.24 -4.44 -58.29
C ALA A 18 29.97 -3.72 -57.81
N VAL A 19 29.16 -3.19 -58.74
CA VAL A 19 27.86 -2.58 -58.42
C VAL A 19 26.86 -3.64 -58.00
N GLY A 20 26.83 -4.79 -58.68
CA GLY A 20 25.98 -5.92 -58.31
C GLY A 20 26.34 -6.50 -56.94
N THR A 21 27.65 -6.68 -56.64
CA THR A 21 28.09 -7.09 -55.29
C THR A 21 27.87 -6.02 -54.25
N PHE A 22 27.96 -4.74 -54.59
CA PHE A 22 27.63 -3.65 -53.67
C PHE A 22 26.12 -3.57 -53.37
N PHE A 23 25.28 -3.80 -54.38
CA PHE A 23 23.82 -3.87 -54.14
C PHE A 23 23.38 -5.19 -53.52
N VAL A 24 24.03 -6.32 -53.83
CA VAL A 24 23.76 -7.60 -53.18
C VAL A 24 24.29 -7.60 -51.75
N SER A 25 25.45 -7.00 -51.48
CA SER A 25 25.92 -6.84 -50.10
C SER A 25 25.09 -5.81 -49.29
N ARG A 26 24.52 -4.79 -49.94
CA ARG A 26 23.53 -3.90 -49.28
C ARG A 26 22.12 -4.49 -49.23
N GLY A 27 21.76 -5.37 -50.14
CA GLY A 27 20.46 -6.05 -50.11
C GLY A 27 20.44 -7.32 -49.26
N LEU A 28 21.62 -7.86 -48.92
CA LEU A 28 21.79 -8.93 -47.92
C LEU A 28 22.09 -8.38 -46.51
N ILE A 29 22.42 -7.12 -46.37
CA ILE A 29 22.07 -6.32 -45.24
C ILE A 29 20.60 -5.93 -45.53
N THR A 30 19.64 -6.89 -45.45
CA THR A 30 18.41 -6.51 -44.74
C THR A 30 18.91 -5.61 -43.64
N PRO A 31 18.46 -4.36 -43.50
CA PRO A 31 18.63 -3.72 -42.22
C PRO A 31 18.12 -4.81 -41.29
N GLN A 32 18.99 -5.50 -40.56
CA GLN A 32 18.56 -5.92 -39.27
C GLN A 32 17.98 -4.62 -38.79
N VAL A 33 16.65 -4.53 -38.86
CA VAL A 33 15.89 -3.62 -38.04
C VAL A 33 16.70 -3.72 -36.79
N ALA A 34 17.47 -2.67 -36.50
CA ALA A 34 18.34 -2.69 -35.36
C ALA A 34 17.36 -3.08 -34.31
N VAL A 35 17.43 -4.35 -33.92
CA VAL A 35 16.52 -4.86 -32.90
C VAL A 35 16.85 -3.88 -31.80
N ASN A 36 15.98 -2.90 -31.69
CA ASN A 36 16.11 -1.93 -30.64
C ASN A 36 16.47 -2.78 -29.44
N PRO A 37 17.70 -2.71 -28.88
CA PRO A 37 18.09 -3.58 -27.79
C PRO A 37 17.07 -3.50 -26.68
N TYR A 38 16.17 -2.50 -26.75
CA TYR A 38 15.01 -2.28 -25.91
C TYR A 38 13.72 -2.93 -26.45
N GLU A 39 13.67 -3.49 -27.68
CA GLU A 39 12.54 -4.30 -28.19
C GLU A 39 12.58 -5.76 -27.78
N LYS A 40 13.75 -6.35 -27.59
CA LYS A 40 13.80 -7.47 -26.66
C LYS A 40 13.51 -6.85 -25.33
N PRO A 41 12.52 -7.40 -24.58
CA PRO A 41 12.32 -6.94 -23.23
C PRO A 41 13.70 -7.03 -22.58
N TYR A 42 14.41 -5.90 -22.60
CA TYR A 42 15.53 -5.70 -21.69
C TYR A 42 14.95 -6.15 -20.38
N PRO A 43 15.53 -7.14 -19.71
CA PRO A 43 14.96 -7.53 -18.45
C PRO A 43 14.95 -6.27 -17.63
N MET A 44 13.83 -5.56 -17.70
CA MET A 44 13.53 -4.57 -16.67
C MET A 44 13.96 -5.24 -15.37
N PRO A 45 14.68 -4.58 -14.49
CA PRO A 45 15.14 -5.22 -13.28
C PRO A 45 14.07 -6.10 -12.64
N HIS A 46 12.80 -5.66 -12.64
CA HIS A 46 11.68 -6.43 -12.16
C HIS A 46 11.40 -7.71 -12.97
N ARG A 47 11.61 -7.75 -14.31
CA ARG A 47 11.47 -8.97 -15.10
C ARG A 47 12.60 -9.96 -14.85
N TYR A 48 13.83 -9.47 -14.76
CA TYR A 48 14.99 -10.29 -14.44
C TYR A 48 14.81 -10.95 -13.06
N TRP A 49 14.26 -10.21 -12.11
CA TRP A 49 14.01 -10.73 -10.78
C TRP A 49 12.75 -11.60 -10.74
N GLN A 50 11.73 -11.32 -11.54
CA GLN A 50 10.54 -12.17 -11.68
C GLN A 50 10.86 -13.61 -12.12
N GLU A 51 11.94 -13.83 -12.84
CA GLU A 51 12.37 -15.18 -13.23
C GLU A 51 12.95 -15.97 -12.05
N LYS A 52 13.45 -15.30 -11.01
CA LYS A 52 14.08 -15.89 -9.84
C LYS A 52 13.27 -15.75 -8.57
N ASP A 53 12.40 -14.76 -8.52
CA ASP A 53 11.60 -14.43 -7.36
C ASP A 53 10.25 -15.10 -7.41
N GLU A 54 9.76 -15.46 -6.24
CA GLU A 54 8.51 -16.17 -6.07
C GLU A 54 7.36 -15.24 -5.66
N PHE A 55 7.68 -14.18 -4.93
CA PHE A 55 6.69 -13.24 -4.40
C PHE A 55 7.10 -11.79 -4.56
N TYR A 56 6.11 -10.92 -4.81
CA TYR A 56 6.19 -9.50 -4.51
C TYR A 56 5.79 -9.27 -3.07
N VAL A 57 6.54 -8.42 -2.37
CA VAL A 57 6.25 -7.97 -1.01
C VAL A 57 5.86 -6.49 -1.07
N PHE A 58 4.73 -6.17 -0.46
CA PHE A 58 4.23 -4.81 -0.29
C PHE A 58 4.41 -4.43 1.18
N ALA A 59 5.36 -3.55 1.45
CA ALA A 59 5.72 -3.12 2.80
C ALA A 59 5.30 -1.66 3.02
N SER A 60 4.67 -1.38 4.15
CA SER A 60 4.34 0.00 4.51
C SER A 60 5.60 0.85 4.63
N GLY A 61 5.53 2.10 4.19
CA GLY A 61 6.63 3.05 4.27
C GLY A 61 6.60 3.92 5.53
N GLY A 62 5.68 3.64 6.45
CA GLY A 62 5.52 4.39 7.68
C GLY A 62 5.31 5.88 7.44
N GLN A 63 6.07 6.69 8.14
CA GLN A 63 5.98 8.16 8.12
C GLN A 63 6.35 8.79 6.76
N GLN A 64 6.91 8.03 5.83
CA GLN A 64 7.14 8.51 4.46
C GLN A 64 5.84 8.52 3.63
N GLY A 65 4.77 7.89 4.12
CA GLY A 65 3.45 7.93 3.51
C GLY A 65 3.32 7.19 2.18
N GLY A 66 4.25 6.26 1.89
CA GLY A 66 4.31 5.44 0.68
C GLY A 66 4.22 3.94 0.97
N LEU A 67 4.39 3.14 -0.08
CA LEU A 67 4.39 1.67 -0.02
C LEU A 67 5.60 1.16 -0.79
N TYR A 68 6.50 0.43 -0.13
CA TYR A 68 7.65 -0.18 -0.77
C TYR A 68 7.28 -1.51 -1.42
N VAL A 69 7.79 -1.74 -2.61
CA VAL A 69 7.61 -3.00 -3.35
C VAL A 69 8.98 -3.63 -3.57
N TYR A 70 9.18 -4.81 -3.04
CA TYR A 70 10.36 -5.61 -3.28
C TYR A 70 10.00 -7.07 -3.55
N THR A 71 10.97 -7.89 -3.94
CA THR A 71 10.73 -9.30 -4.23
C THR A 71 11.50 -10.22 -3.30
N ILE A 72 11.00 -11.43 -3.12
CA ILE A 72 11.70 -12.51 -2.41
C ILE A 72 11.79 -13.75 -3.29
N PRO A 73 12.90 -14.55 -3.21
CA PRO A 73 13.94 -14.50 -2.18
C PRO A 73 15.08 -13.51 -2.42
N THR A 74 15.13 -12.75 -3.50
CA THR A 74 16.30 -11.89 -3.81
C THR A 74 16.36 -10.59 -3.02
N MET A 75 15.34 -10.23 -2.25
CA MET A 75 15.26 -9.00 -1.45
C MET A 75 15.59 -7.73 -2.25
N LYS A 76 15.08 -7.63 -3.48
CA LYS A 76 15.35 -6.48 -4.38
C LYS A 76 14.21 -5.47 -4.35
N LEU A 77 14.53 -4.24 -3.93
CA LEU A 77 13.59 -3.12 -4.02
C LEU A 77 13.32 -2.81 -5.49
N LEU A 78 12.04 -2.83 -5.88
CA LEU A 78 11.58 -2.57 -7.24
C LEU A 78 10.99 -1.19 -7.41
N SER A 79 10.21 -0.75 -6.44
CA SER A 79 9.43 0.47 -6.55
C SER A 79 9.06 1.01 -5.17
N GLU A 80 8.75 2.28 -5.16
CA GLU A 80 8.07 2.95 -4.06
C GLU A 80 6.82 3.59 -4.64
N ILE A 81 5.66 3.23 -4.09
CA ILE A 81 4.37 3.77 -4.53
C ILE A 81 4.00 4.92 -3.59
N PRO A 82 3.98 6.17 -4.06
CA PRO A 82 3.56 7.30 -3.23
C PRO A 82 2.05 7.24 -2.99
N ILE A 83 1.61 7.51 -1.74
CA ILE A 83 0.21 7.43 -1.34
C ILE A 83 -0.26 8.71 -0.66
N PHE A 84 0.18 8.96 0.57
CA PHE A 84 -0.33 10.06 1.40
C PHE A 84 0.58 11.30 1.41
N ALA A 85 1.83 11.15 1.01
CA ALA A 85 2.79 12.24 0.93
C ALA A 85 3.15 12.53 -0.53
N PRO A 86 3.38 13.78 -0.92
CA PRO A 86 3.93 14.11 -2.23
C PRO A 86 5.29 13.46 -2.42
N ASP A 87 5.51 12.93 -3.62
CA ASP A 87 6.80 12.41 -4.04
C ASP A 87 7.11 12.84 -5.47
N THR A 88 8.02 13.79 -5.59
CA THR A 88 8.39 14.37 -6.88
C THR A 88 9.12 13.39 -7.78
N ARG A 89 9.78 12.37 -7.21
CA ARG A 89 10.47 11.32 -7.99
C ARG A 89 9.49 10.53 -8.86
N TRP A 90 8.25 10.40 -8.40
CA TRP A 90 7.20 9.63 -9.06
C TRP A 90 6.09 10.49 -9.65
N GLY A 91 6.28 11.82 -9.72
CA GLY A 91 5.27 12.74 -10.21
C GLY A 91 4.01 12.83 -9.34
N TRP A 92 4.08 12.36 -8.10
CA TRP A 92 2.97 12.44 -7.14
C TRP A 92 2.95 13.81 -6.47
N THR A 93 2.48 14.82 -7.20
CA THR A 93 2.54 16.22 -6.79
C THR A 93 1.18 16.90 -6.86
N LEU A 94 1.06 18.05 -6.20
CA LEU A 94 -0.17 18.87 -6.24
C LEU A 94 -0.42 19.53 -7.60
N ALA A 95 0.56 19.55 -8.49
CA ALA A 95 0.38 19.99 -9.88
C ALA A 95 -0.52 19.01 -10.66
N ASN A 96 -0.53 17.73 -10.27
CA ASN A 96 -1.46 16.75 -10.82
C ASN A 96 -2.84 16.91 -10.16
N PRO A 97 -3.90 17.25 -10.93
CA PRO A 97 -5.24 17.47 -10.37
C PRO A 97 -5.85 16.26 -9.66
N GLN A 98 -5.54 15.04 -10.13
CA GLN A 98 -6.04 13.81 -9.50
C GLN A 98 -5.39 13.59 -8.14
N VAL A 99 -4.07 13.75 -8.06
CA VAL A 99 -3.32 13.66 -6.79
C VAL A 99 -3.81 14.72 -5.82
N LYS A 100 -3.94 15.97 -6.27
CA LYS A 100 -4.48 17.07 -5.45
C LYS A 100 -5.86 16.72 -4.91
N LYS A 101 -6.76 16.18 -5.76
CA LYS A 101 -8.09 15.75 -5.34
C LYS A 101 -8.03 14.65 -4.27
N MET A 102 -7.19 13.65 -4.44
CA MET A 102 -7.04 12.54 -3.48
C MET A 102 -6.48 13.00 -2.13
N LEU A 103 -5.52 13.94 -2.14
CA LEU A 103 -4.92 14.50 -0.93
C LEU A 103 -5.76 15.60 -0.26
N THR A 104 -6.87 16.00 -0.87
CA THR A 104 -7.81 16.99 -0.31
C THR A 104 -8.93 16.29 0.44
N ASN A 105 -9.13 16.65 1.70
CA ASN A 105 -10.26 16.18 2.49
C ASN A 105 -11.58 16.71 1.86
N PRO A 106 -12.47 15.87 1.37
CA PRO A 106 -13.67 16.30 0.68
C PRO A 106 -14.69 17.01 1.59
N ARG A 107 -14.56 16.90 2.92
CA ARG A 107 -15.45 17.52 3.91
C ARG A 107 -14.97 18.89 4.35
N THR A 108 -13.66 19.07 4.50
CA THR A 108 -13.08 20.33 4.99
C THR A 108 -12.46 21.18 3.90
N GLY A 109 -12.13 20.59 2.74
CA GLY A 109 -11.37 21.24 1.68
C GLY A 109 -9.88 21.38 1.96
N GLU A 110 -9.41 20.85 3.08
CA GLU A 110 -8.01 20.89 3.50
C GLU A 110 -7.14 19.93 2.68
N ILE A 111 -5.98 20.37 2.26
CA ILE A 111 -4.98 19.51 1.63
C ILE A 111 -4.05 19.00 2.74
N ILE A 112 -4.02 17.70 2.95
CA ILE A 112 -3.17 17.07 3.97
C ILE A 112 -1.99 16.38 3.27
N LEU A 113 -0.81 16.92 3.51
CA LEU A 113 0.46 16.44 2.99
C LEU A 113 1.22 15.70 4.08
N GLY A 114 1.42 14.44 3.89
CA GLY A 114 2.03 13.56 4.88
C GLY A 114 1.05 12.53 5.40
N GLY A 115 1.57 11.44 5.89
CA GLY A 115 0.80 10.34 6.43
C GLY A 115 1.71 9.28 7.02
N ASP A 116 1.10 8.31 7.70
CA ASP A 116 1.76 7.16 8.26
C ASP A 116 1.10 5.90 7.69
N THR A 117 1.70 5.34 6.64
CA THR A 117 1.24 4.09 6.05
C THR A 117 1.55 2.94 6.99
N HIS A 118 0.55 2.12 7.32
CA HIS A 118 0.71 1.21 8.43
C HIS A 118 0.48 -0.26 8.05
N HIS A 119 -0.74 -0.68 7.75
CA HIS A 119 -1.08 -2.08 7.48
C HIS A 119 -1.60 -2.28 6.06
N PRO A 120 -0.78 -2.73 5.10
CA PRO A 120 -1.27 -3.14 3.80
C PRO A 120 -2.14 -4.40 3.90
N ALA A 121 -3.20 -4.46 3.08
CA ALA A 121 -4.09 -5.61 2.94
C ALA A 121 -4.32 -5.92 1.46
N ILE A 122 -3.86 -7.10 1.01
CA ILE A 122 -4.05 -7.55 -0.38
C ILE A 122 -5.47 -8.06 -0.58
N SER A 123 -6.09 -7.68 -1.70
CA SER A 123 -7.44 -8.12 -2.06
C SER A 123 -7.53 -9.63 -2.29
N LYS A 124 -8.71 -10.19 -1.97
CA LYS A 124 -9.01 -11.61 -2.00
C LYS A 124 -10.29 -11.90 -2.78
N THR A 125 -10.34 -13.08 -3.37
CA THR A 125 -11.56 -13.72 -3.87
C THR A 125 -11.60 -15.12 -3.29
N ASP A 126 -12.70 -15.50 -2.64
CA ASP A 126 -12.85 -16.76 -1.93
C ASP A 126 -11.71 -17.06 -0.93
N GLY A 127 -11.26 -16.03 -0.23
CA GLY A 127 -10.20 -16.12 0.78
C GLY A 127 -8.78 -16.27 0.23
N VAL A 128 -8.56 -16.13 -1.08
CA VAL A 128 -7.26 -16.24 -1.75
C VAL A 128 -6.91 -14.92 -2.44
N TYR A 129 -5.66 -14.53 -2.40
CA TYR A 129 -5.19 -13.32 -3.10
C TYR A 129 -5.51 -13.36 -4.58
N ASP A 130 -6.08 -12.27 -5.10
CA ASP A 130 -6.53 -12.16 -6.48
C ASP A 130 -5.71 -11.20 -7.36
N GLY A 131 -4.77 -10.48 -6.75
CA GLY A 131 -3.86 -9.59 -7.45
C GLY A 131 -4.50 -8.33 -8.02
N ARG A 132 -5.66 -7.90 -7.51
CA ARG A 132 -6.32 -6.68 -7.98
C ARG A 132 -5.83 -5.44 -7.27
N TRP A 133 -5.83 -5.43 -5.93
CA TRP A 133 -5.58 -4.24 -5.12
C TRP A 133 -4.77 -4.53 -3.86
N VAL A 134 -4.10 -3.47 -3.38
CA VAL A 134 -3.64 -3.37 -1.99
C VAL A 134 -4.36 -2.19 -1.35
N PHE A 135 -4.95 -2.40 -0.18
CA PHE A 135 -5.50 -1.35 0.67
C PHE A 135 -4.49 -1.04 1.76
N ILE A 136 -4.39 0.23 2.17
CA ILE A 136 -3.48 0.64 3.24
C ILE A 136 -4.04 1.86 3.96
N ASN A 137 -3.89 1.86 5.28
CA ASN A 137 -4.34 2.97 6.12
C ASN A 137 -3.27 4.05 6.31
N ASP A 138 -3.74 5.24 6.61
CA ASP A 138 -2.98 6.34 7.21
C ASP A 138 -3.35 6.43 8.70
N LYS A 139 -2.40 6.11 9.55
CA LYS A 139 -2.63 6.12 11.01
C LYS A 139 -2.84 7.54 11.54
N ILE A 140 -2.15 8.52 10.98
CA ILE A 140 -2.20 9.91 11.48
C ILE A 140 -3.53 10.59 11.10
N ASN A 141 -3.98 10.47 9.84
CA ASN A 141 -5.02 11.36 9.30
C ASN A 141 -6.34 10.67 8.95
N ALA A 142 -6.62 9.51 9.48
CA ALA A 142 -7.87 8.77 9.26
C ALA A 142 -8.24 8.58 7.79
N ARG A 143 -7.31 8.07 6.99
CA ARG A 143 -7.50 7.76 5.56
C ARG A 143 -7.21 6.30 5.26
N VAL A 144 -7.85 5.79 4.22
CA VAL A 144 -7.54 4.48 3.62
C VAL A 144 -7.33 4.67 2.14
N ALA A 145 -6.23 4.16 1.61
CA ALA A 145 -5.93 4.19 0.19
C ALA A 145 -6.10 2.82 -0.45
N ARG A 146 -6.39 2.82 -1.74
CA ARG A 146 -6.38 1.65 -2.62
C ARG A 146 -5.34 1.85 -3.71
N VAL A 147 -4.42 0.89 -3.80
CA VAL A 147 -3.42 0.79 -4.87
C VAL A 147 -3.91 -0.24 -5.89
N ASP A 148 -3.86 0.11 -7.17
CA ASP A 148 -4.18 -0.80 -8.28
C ASP A 148 -2.92 -1.60 -8.65
N LEU A 149 -2.96 -2.91 -8.43
CA LEU A 149 -1.83 -3.80 -8.73
C LEU A 149 -1.62 -4.06 -10.23
N SER A 150 -2.53 -3.61 -11.08
CA SER A 150 -2.30 -3.65 -12.53
C SER A 150 -1.38 -2.54 -13.03
N THR A 151 -1.22 -1.47 -12.23
CA THR A 151 -0.42 -0.29 -12.56
C THR A 151 0.61 0.08 -11.49
N PHE A 152 0.54 -0.52 -10.30
CA PHE A 152 1.32 -0.12 -9.12
C PHE A 152 1.14 1.36 -8.76
N ARG A 153 -0.10 1.87 -8.90
CA ARG A 153 -0.42 3.28 -8.61
C ARG A 153 -1.56 3.40 -7.63
N THR A 154 -1.51 4.42 -6.81
CA THR A 154 -2.63 4.80 -5.94
C THR A 154 -3.81 5.25 -6.79
N ALA A 155 -4.93 4.56 -6.64
CA ALA A 155 -6.14 4.77 -7.43
C ALA A 155 -7.21 5.57 -6.68
N GLU A 156 -7.23 5.49 -5.35
CA GLU A 156 -8.25 6.13 -4.51
C GLU A 156 -7.73 6.36 -3.09
N ILE A 157 -8.16 7.46 -2.47
CA ILE A 157 -8.00 7.72 -1.03
C ILE A 157 -9.37 8.05 -0.45
N LEU A 158 -9.83 7.23 0.50
CA LEU A 158 -11.07 7.43 1.23
C LEU A 158 -10.78 8.02 2.62
N TRP A 159 -11.52 9.05 2.99
CA TRP A 159 -11.46 9.68 4.30
C TRP A 159 -12.50 9.05 5.24
N VAL A 160 -12.03 8.58 6.41
CA VAL A 160 -12.89 7.98 7.44
C VAL A 160 -13.42 9.09 8.34
N PRO A 161 -14.75 9.31 8.44
CA PRO A 161 -15.32 10.41 9.20
C PRO A 161 -15.38 10.11 10.71
N ASN A 162 -15.72 11.15 11.49
CA ASN A 162 -15.93 11.10 12.93
C ASN A 162 -14.70 10.76 13.79
N VAL A 163 -13.55 10.50 13.16
CA VAL A 163 -12.28 10.20 13.82
C VAL A 163 -11.20 11.16 13.35
N LYS A 164 -10.23 11.46 14.21
CA LYS A 164 -9.16 12.43 13.89
C LYS A 164 -7.87 11.77 13.45
N GLY A 165 -7.77 10.47 13.57
CA GLY A 165 -6.62 9.64 13.28
C GLY A 165 -6.68 8.35 14.05
N GLY A 166 -5.55 7.66 14.17
CA GLY A 166 -5.44 6.45 14.97
C GLY A 166 -5.96 5.18 14.28
N ILE A 167 -6.13 5.19 12.96
CA ILE A 167 -6.42 3.94 12.24
C ILE A 167 -5.18 3.06 12.30
N HIS A 168 -5.26 1.95 13.04
CA HIS A 168 -4.12 1.06 13.19
C HIS A 168 -3.98 0.10 11.99
N GLY A 169 -5.07 -0.45 11.50
CA GLY A 169 -5.00 -1.41 10.40
C GLY A 169 -6.18 -1.37 9.44
N THR A 170 -5.94 -1.99 8.30
CA THR A 170 -6.96 -2.33 7.30
C THR A 170 -7.09 -3.84 7.21
N HIS A 171 -8.29 -4.36 7.41
CA HIS A 171 -8.57 -5.80 7.44
C HIS A 171 -9.64 -6.12 6.43
N ILE A 172 -9.30 -6.98 5.45
CA ILE A 172 -10.14 -7.26 4.30
C ILE A 172 -10.92 -8.57 4.48
N SER A 173 -12.19 -8.57 4.07
CA SER A 173 -13.02 -9.79 4.01
C SER A 173 -12.53 -10.79 2.96
N PRO A 174 -12.90 -12.08 3.07
CA PRO A 174 -12.49 -13.12 2.12
C PRO A 174 -12.82 -12.82 0.64
N ASN A 175 -13.82 -11.98 0.38
CA ASN A 175 -14.22 -11.58 -0.98
C ASN A 175 -13.94 -10.11 -1.31
N SER A 176 -13.21 -9.42 -0.44
CA SER A 176 -12.87 -8.01 -0.62
C SER A 176 -14.08 -7.09 -0.86
N ASP A 177 -15.20 -7.43 -0.27
CA ASP A 177 -16.44 -6.63 -0.30
C ASP A 177 -16.60 -5.72 0.93
N LEU A 178 -15.87 -6.05 2.00
CA LEU A 178 -15.80 -5.29 3.24
C LEU A 178 -14.36 -5.15 3.70
N LEU A 179 -13.99 -3.93 4.08
CA LEU A 179 -12.77 -3.62 4.80
C LEU A 179 -13.15 -3.05 6.17
N VAL A 180 -12.47 -3.48 7.21
CA VAL A 180 -12.60 -2.89 8.54
C VAL A 180 -11.33 -2.12 8.88
N ALA A 181 -11.49 -0.84 9.16
CA ALA A 181 -10.47 0.03 9.73
C ALA A 181 -10.73 0.15 11.24
N ASN A 182 -9.80 -0.36 12.04
CA ASN A 182 -9.91 -0.24 13.51
C ASN A 182 -9.18 1.00 14.02
N ILE A 183 -9.80 1.67 14.97
CA ILE A 183 -9.26 2.89 15.57
C ILE A 183 -8.55 2.53 16.87
N GLU A 184 -7.23 2.60 16.87
CA GLU A 184 -6.38 2.29 18.03
C GLU A 184 -6.38 3.43 19.04
N LEU A 185 -6.10 4.64 18.57
CA LEU A 185 -6.00 5.78 19.46
C LEU A 185 -7.39 6.25 19.86
N GLU A 186 -7.61 6.36 21.15
CA GLU A 186 -8.89 6.77 21.69
C GLU A 186 -9.32 8.16 21.21
N GLN A 187 -10.61 8.29 21.00
CA GLN A 187 -11.23 9.47 20.44
C GLN A 187 -12.09 10.19 21.48
N TYR A 188 -12.22 11.49 21.32
CA TYR A 188 -13.30 12.29 21.89
C TYR A 188 -14.19 12.77 20.73
N PRO A 189 -15.19 11.98 20.36
CA PRO A 189 -16.00 12.27 19.18
C PRO A 189 -17.00 13.41 19.43
N GLU A 190 -17.76 13.76 18.39
CA GLU A 190 -18.83 14.74 18.48
C GLU A 190 -19.91 14.35 19.52
N LYS A 191 -20.59 15.35 20.05
CA LYS A 191 -21.56 15.19 21.13
C LYS A 191 -22.66 14.19 20.82
N GLU A 192 -23.07 14.08 19.58
CA GLU A 192 -24.07 13.11 19.13
C GLU A 192 -23.64 11.67 19.42
N ILE A 193 -22.38 11.35 19.15
CA ILE A 193 -21.79 10.02 19.42
C ILE A 193 -21.66 9.80 20.92
N LEU A 194 -21.17 10.77 21.68
CA LEU A 194 -21.08 10.67 23.14
C LEU A 194 -22.46 10.42 23.78
N ASN A 195 -23.49 11.10 23.31
CA ASN A 195 -24.87 10.90 23.76
C ASN A 195 -25.40 9.48 23.42
N LEU A 196 -25.10 8.98 22.20
CA LEU A 196 -25.45 7.61 21.78
C LEU A 196 -24.82 6.56 22.71
N LEU A 197 -23.53 6.75 23.03
CA LEU A 197 -22.80 5.79 23.85
C LEU A 197 -23.28 5.79 25.31
N GLY A 198 -23.63 6.94 25.85
CA GLY A 198 -24.10 7.11 27.24
C GLY A 198 -23.05 6.71 28.28
N VAL A 199 -21.77 6.71 27.91
CA VAL A 199 -20.65 6.45 28.82
C VAL A 199 -20.03 7.77 29.27
N PRO A 200 -19.65 7.93 30.54
CA PRO A 200 -18.99 9.14 31.01
C PRO A 200 -17.63 9.32 30.31
N THR A 201 -17.46 10.45 29.66
CA THR A 201 -16.18 10.88 29.05
C THR A 201 -15.99 12.37 29.33
N ASP A 202 -14.73 12.78 29.38
CA ASP A 202 -14.34 14.16 29.60
C ASP A 202 -13.19 14.50 28.63
N ARG A 203 -13.28 15.63 27.95
CA ARG A 203 -12.29 16.04 26.93
C ARG A 203 -10.88 16.17 27.50
N ILE A 204 -10.74 16.54 28.74
CA ILE A 204 -9.44 16.81 29.39
C ILE A 204 -8.97 15.61 30.19
N LYS A 205 -9.87 14.96 30.92
CA LYS A 205 -9.54 13.91 31.89
C LYS A 205 -9.79 12.50 31.36
N GLY A 206 -10.50 12.37 30.24
CA GLY A 206 -10.97 11.07 29.74
C GLY A 206 -11.98 10.40 30.68
N PRO A 207 -12.16 9.10 30.59
CA PRO A 207 -11.65 8.22 29.54
C PRO A 207 -12.29 8.51 28.19
N TYR A 208 -11.63 8.06 27.12
CA TYR A 208 -12.08 8.25 25.74
C TYR A 208 -12.71 6.96 25.18
N VAL A 209 -13.09 6.98 23.90
CA VAL A 209 -13.80 5.88 23.23
C VAL A 209 -13.13 5.55 21.90
N SER A 210 -13.45 4.39 21.34
CA SER A 210 -12.84 3.93 20.09
C SER A 210 -13.90 3.32 19.16
N ALA A 211 -13.53 3.02 17.91
CA ALA A 211 -14.45 2.54 16.89
C ALA A 211 -13.84 1.49 15.97
N LEU A 212 -14.74 0.69 15.38
CA LEU A 212 -14.49 -0.09 14.18
C LEU A 212 -15.26 0.59 13.03
N SER A 213 -14.55 0.94 11.93
CA SER A 213 -15.17 1.54 10.75
C SER A 213 -15.22 0.52 9.62
N GLY A 214 -16.44 0.19 9.17
CA GLY A 214 -16.67 -0.66 8.00
C GLY A 214 -16.69 0.16 6.72
N ILE A 215 -15.93 -0.28 5.74
CA ILE A 215 -15.83 0.30 4.41
C ILE A 215 -16.26 -0.75 3.40
N SER A 216 -17.35 -0.51 2.67
CA SER A 216 -17.77 -1.37 1.57
C SER A 216 -16.90 -1.13 0.35
N ILE A 217 -16.61 -2.20 -0.38
CA ILE A 217 -15.81 -2.18 -1.59
C ILE A 217 -16.67 -2.71 -2.75
N ALA A 218 -16.82 -1.91 -3.77
CA ALA A 218 -17.55 -2.29 -4.97
C ALA A 218 -16.73 -3.24 -5.87
N LYS A 219 -17.36 -3.84 -6.88
CA LYS A 219 -16.70 -4.79 -7.80
C LYS A 219 -15.53 -4.19 -8.59
N ASP A 220 -15.55 -2.88 -8.82
CA ASP A 220 -14.48 -2.11 -9.46
C ASP A 220 -13.42 -1.60 -8.46
N GLY A 221 -13.60 -1.89 -7.17
CA GLY A 221 -12.71 -1.50 -6.09
C GLY A 221 -13.07 -0.19 -5.40
N ALA A 222 -14.07 0.56 -5.88
CA ALA A 222 -14.46 1.84 -5.27
C ALA A 222 -14.87 1.64 -3.80
N MET A 223 -14.33 2.49 -2.93
CA MET A 223 -14.53 2.42 -1.48
C MET A 223 -15.62 3.39 -1.00
N LYS A 224 -16.43 2.95 -0.02
CA LYS A 224 -17.42 3.79 0.62
C LYS A 224 -17.53 3.48 2.11
N ASN A 225 -17.53 4.52 2.97
CA ASN A 225 -17.84 4.34 4.38
C ASN A 225 -19.25 3.75 4.53
N ALA A 226 -19.35 2.59 5.15
CA ALA A 226 -20.60 1.83 5.26
C ALA A 226 -21.26 1.96 6.63
N TRP A 227 -20.47 1.93 7.69
CA TRP A 227 -20.92 2.02 9.08
C TRP A 227 -19.75 2.27 10.03
N GLN A 228 -20.05 2.71 11.26
CA GLN A 228 -19.12 2.73 12.37
C GLN A 228 -19.79 2.12 13.61
N VAL A 229 -19.07 1.24 14.32
CA VAL A 229 -19.48 0.72 15.62
C VAL A 229 -18.55 1.30 16.67
N TRP A 230 -19.11 2.04 17.61
CA TRP A 230 -18.37 2.71 18.67
C TRP A 230 -18.53 1.96 20.01
N GLY A 231 -17.43 1.87 20.76
CA GLY A 231 -17.37 1.20 22.05
C GLY A 231 -16.54 1.94 23.09
N PRO A 232 -16.70 1.57 24.39
CA PRO A 232 -16.04 2.26 25.49
C PRO A 232 -14.60 1.81 25.75
N TRP A 233 -14.07 0.88 24.97
CA TRP A 233 -12.70 0.38 25.11
C TRP A 233 -11.77 1.05 24.10
N GLN A 234 -10.47 0.94 24.33
CA GLN A 234 -9.47 1.32 23.36
C GLN A 234 -9.07 0.07 22.57
N PHE A 235 -9.44 0.05 21.30
CA PHE A 235 -9.14 -1.06 20.41
C PHE A 235 -7.69 -1.00 19.93
N ASP A 236 -7.13 -2.13 19.48
CA ASP A 236 -5.79 -2.18 18.91
C ASP A 236 -5.83 -2.81 17.51
N MET A 237 -5.67 -4.11 17.38
CA MET A 237 -5.71 -4.82 16.11
C MET A 237 -7.05 -5.48 15.86
N ALA A 238 -7.38 -5.71 14.59
CA ALA A 238 -8.55 -6.48 14.21
C ALA A 238 -8.22 -7.49 13.09
N ARG A 239 -9.11 -8.46 12.89
CA ARG A 239 -9.17 -9.30 11.69
C ARG A 239 -10.63 -9.59 11.34
N ILE A 240 -10.95 -9.60 10.06
CA ILE A 240 -12.19 -10.22 9.58
C ILE A 240 -11.93 -11.71 9.44
N GLY A 241 -12.76 -12.52 10.06
CA GLY A 241 -12.61 -13.97 10.04
C GLY A 241 -12.93 -14.61 8.69
N TRP A 242 -12.47 -15.82 8.54
CA TRP A 242 -12.77 -16.71 7.40
C TRP A 242 -12.97 -18.14 7.89
N GLY A 243 -13.38 -19.05 7.01
CA GLY A 243 -13.61 -20.45 7.39
C GLY A 243 -14.61 -20.57 8.52
N LEU A 244 -14.22 -21.17 9.65
CA LEU A 244 -15.09 -21.31 10.84
C LEU A 244 -15.49 -19.97 11.46
N MET A 245 -14.66 -18.93 11.30
CA MET A 245 -14.88 -17.58 11.84
C MET A 245 -15.51 -16.63 10.80
N ASP A 246 -15.88 -17.13 9.63
CA ASP A 246 -16.52 -16.31 8.61
C ASP A 246 -17.75 -15.57 9.15
N GLY A 247 -17.91 -14.31 8.76
CA GLY A 247 -18.97 -13.43 9.25
C GLY A 247 -18.71 -12.80 10.62
N TRP A 248 -17.51 -12.96 11.18
CA TRP A 248 -17.11 -12.34 12.44
C TRP A 248 -15.88 -11.46 12.29
N ILE A 249 -15.82 -10.41 13.09
CA ILE A 249 -14.61 -9.63 13.33
C ILE A 249 -14.06 -10.01 14.69
N VAL A 250 -12.77 -10.29 14.76
CA VAL A 250 -12.05 -10.42 16.03
C VAL A 250 -11.14 -9.21 16.18
N ASN A 251 -11.13 -8.59 17.38
CA ASN A 251 -10.21 -7.50 17.67
C ASN A 251 -9.74 -7.52 19.12
N THR A 252 -8.57 -6.94 19.37
CA THR A 252 -8.02 -6.74 20.71
C THR A 252 -8.39 -5.37 21.25
N ALA A 253 -8.51 -5.28 22.59
CA ALA A 253 -8.57 -4.02 23.31
C ALA A 253 -7.49 -4.03 24.40
N TYR A 254 -6.49 -3.17 24.23
CA TYR A 254 -5.31 -3.11 25.09
C TYR A 254 -5.45 -2.14 26.27
N ASN A 255 -6.58 -1.51 26.40
CA ASN A 255 -6.89 -0.61 27.52
C ASN A 255 -8.36 -0.78 27.91
N THR A 256 -8.64 -1.91 28.52
CA THR A 256 -10.01 -2.21 29.02
C THR A 256 -10.34 -1.41 30.28
N GLU A 257 -9.35 -0.92 31.00
CA GLU A 257 -9.52 0.01 32.12
C GLU A 257 -9.99 1.40 31.70
N ARG A 258 -9.91 1.73 30.41
CA ARG A 258 -10.19 3.07 29.89
C ARG A 258 -9.29 4.14 30.54
N ALA A 259 -8.07 3.79 30.86
CA ALA A 259 -7.12 4.70 31.47
C ALA A 259 -6.54 5.67 30.45
N VAL A 260 -6.24 6.87 30.86
CA VAL A 260 -5.64 7.92 30.02
C VAL A 260 -4.12 8.03 30.21
N ASN A 261 -3.51 7.13 30.94
CA ASN A 261 -2.06 7.08 31.14
C ASN A 261 -1.58 5.64 31.37
N VAL A 262 -0.30 5.44 31.14
CA VAL A 262 0.34 4.11 31.18
C VAL A 262 0.13 3.40 32.53
N VAL A 263 0.24 4.12 33.64
CA VAL A 263 0.08 3.51 34.99
C VAL A 263 -1.34 2.98 35.16
N GLY A 264 -2.34 3.70 34.68
CA GLY A 264 -3.73 3.27 34.75
C GLY A 264 -4.02 2.03 33.91
N MET A 265 -3.34 1.86 32.77
CA MET A 265 -3.53 0.73 31.84
C MET A 265 -3.10 -0.62 32.42
N PHE A 266 -2.38 -0.65 33.52
CA PHE A 266 -1.86 -1.86 34.14
C PHE A 266 -2.55 -2.21 35.48
N LYS A 267 -3.75 -1.71 35.70
CA LYS A 267 -4.48 -2.00 36.95
C LYS A 267 -5.13 -3.38 37.02
N ARG A 268 -5.44 -3.95 35.86
CA ARG A 268 -6.01 -5.29 35.74
C ARG A 268 -4.94 -6.27 35.28
N PRO A 269 -5.08 -7.58 35.61
CA PRO A 269 -4.17 -8.61 35.14
C PRO A 269 -4.43 -9.06 33.69
N GLU A 270 -5.58 -8.72 33.12
CA GLU A 270 -6.03 -9.14 31.78
C GLU A 270 -6.82 -8.05 31.09
N ASP A 271 -6.71 -8.04 29.78
CA ASP A 271 -7.51 -7.26 28.84
C ASP A 271 -8.52 -8.14 28.11
N TYR A 272 -9.03 -7.71 26.95
CA TYR A 272 -10.02 -8.46 26.19
C TYR A 272 -9.67 -8.63 24.71
N ILE A 273 -10.10 -9.75 24.16
CA ILE A 273 -10.33 -9.98 22.75
C ILE A 273 -11.85 -10.03 22.51
N PHE A 274 -12.33 -9.32 21.51
CA PHE A 274 -13.74 -9.24 21.17
C PHE A 274 -14.06 -9.98 19.90
N PHE A 275 -15.25 -10.59 19.85
CA PHE A 275 -15.83 -11.23 18.68
C PHE A 275 -17.14 -10.51 18.33
N TRP A 276 -17.15 -9.84 17.16
CA TRP A 276 -18.28 -9.05 16.66
C TRP A 276 -18.96 -9.78 15.52
N ASN A 277 -20.27 -9.94 15.57
CA ASN A 277 -21.05 -10.56 14.52
C ASN A 277 -21.38 -9.52 13.42
N ILE A 278 -20.77 -9.65 12.23
CA ILE A 278 -20.96 -8.73 11.10
C ILE A 278 -22.43 -8.67 10.67
N LYS A 279 -23.13 -9.80 10.69
CA LYS A 279 -24.56 -9.83 10.34
C LYS A 279 -25.39 -8.97 11.29
N SER A 280 -25.08 -8.97 12.58
CA SER A 280 -25.78 -8.13 13.56
C SER A 280 -25.55 -6.64 13.31
N ILE A 281 -24.34 -6.26 12.88
CA ILE A 281 -24.03 -4.88 12.48
C ILE A 281 -24.86 -4.48 11.27
N GLN A 282 -24.89 -5.33 10.23
CA GLN A 282 -25.69 -5.10 9.02
C GLN A 282 -27.19 -5.03 9.34
N GLU A 283 -27.68 -5.85 10.26
CA GLU A 283 -29.07 -5.79 10.73
C GLU A 283 -29.38 -4.50 11.50
N ALA A 284 -28.44 -4.01 12.31
CA ALA A 284 -28.59 -2.74 13.01
C ALA A 284 -28.74 -1.59 11.99
N VAL A 285 -27.92 -1.57 10.95
CA VAL A 285 -28.06 -0.62 9.83
C VAL A 285 -29.42 -0.75 9.15
N LYS A 286 -29.82 -1.97 8.78
CA LYS A 286 -31.11 -2.24 8.11
C LYS A 286 -32.32 -1.84 8.97
N LYS A 287 -32.25 -2.07 10.27
CA LYS A 287 -33.31 -1.73 11.24
C LYS A 287 -33.24 -0.27 11.71
N LYS A 288 -32.33 0.53 11.14
CA LYS A 288 -32.08 1.94 11.51
C LYS A 288 -31.76 2.15 12.99
N LYS A 289 -31.07 1.19 13.62
CA LYS A 289 -30.54 1.31 14.99
C LYS A 289 -29.18 2.02 14.96
N TYR A 290 -29.18 3.26 14.54
CA TYR A 290 -27.99 4.08 14.44
C TYR A 290 -28.37 5.56 14.51
N ILE A 291 -27.40 6.41 14.70
CA ILE A 291 -27.52 7.85 14.49
C ILE A 291 -26.74 8.27 13.23
N SER A 292 -27.11 9.41 12.69
CA SER A 292 -26.30 10.16 11.74
C SER A 292 -25.60 11.31 12.46
N THR A 293 -24.39 11.64 12.06
CA THR A 293 -23.66 12.78 12.59
C THR A 293 -23.70 13.96 11.61
N ARG A 294 -23.42 15.15 12.10
CA ARG A 294 -23.31 16.33 11.23
C ARG A 294 -22.13 16.21 10.28
N GLU A 295 -21.02 15.61 10.70
CA GLU A 295 -19.83 15.40 9.89
C GLU A 295 -20.08 14.39 8.74
N ALA A 296 -20.85 13.33 9.00
CA ALA A 296 -21.11 12.26 8.04
C ALA A 296 -22.58 11.77 8.12
N PRO A 297 -23.52 12.54 7.56
CA PRO A 297 -24.96 12.21 7.67
C PRO A 297 -25.34 10.93 6.91
N ASP A 298 -24.52 10.48 6.00
CA ASP A 298 -24.69 9.27 5.20
C ASP A 298 -24.01 8.01 5.79
N VAL A 299 -23.31 8.14 6.91
CA VAL A 299 -22.61 7.02 7.58
C VAL A 299 -23.31 6.63 8.87
N PRO A 300 -23.92 5.43 8.94
CA PRO A 300 -24.52 4.91 10.18
C PRO A 300 -23.52 4.81 11.31
N VAL A 301 -23.81 5.42 12.45
CA VAL A 301 -23.04 5.33 13.70
C VAL A 301 -23.83 4.53 14.71
N ILE A 302 -23.30 3.39 15.14
CA ILE A 302 -23.95 2.36 15.94
C ILE A 302 -23.23 2.25 17.30
N ALA A 303 -23.97 2.10 18.39
CA ALA A 303 -23.38 1.76 19.69
C ALA A 303 -23.11 0.25 19.78
N TRP A 304 -22.04 -0.15 20.46
CA TRP A 304 -21.69 -1.56 20.67
C TRP A 304 -22.83 -2.40 21.26
N LYS A 305 -23.68 -1.81 22.07
CA LYS A 305 -24.82 -2.46 22.74
C LYS A 305 -25.98 -2.82 21.80
N ASP A 306 -25.97 -2.29 20.57
CA ASP A 306 -26.98 -2.56 19.55
C ASP A 306 -26.59 -3.66 18.58
N VAL A 307 -25.41 -4.27 18.77
CA VAL A 307 -24.87 -5.35 17.97
C VAL A 307 -24.48 -6.54 18.83
N GLU A 308 -24.37 -7.70 18.21
CA GLU A 308 -23.93 -8.92 18.88
C GLU A 308 -22.40 -8.93 19.00
N VAL A 309 -21.92 -8.86 20.25
CA VAL A 309 -20.50 -8.87 20.59
C VAL A 309 -20.25 -9.65 21.87
N TYR A 310 -19.15 -10.38 21.92
CA TYR A 310 -18.69 -11.14 23.08
C TYR A 310 -17.23 -10.85 23.36
N ALA A 311 -16.84 -10.94 24.64
CA ALA A 311 -15.47 -10.76 25.08
C ALA A 311 -14.90 -12.07 25.63
N VAL A 312 -13.62 -12.32 25.36
CA VAL A 312 -12.82 -13.34 26.03
C VAL A 312 -11.64 -12.63 26.68
N PRO A 313 -11.39 -12.85 27.99
CA PRO A 313 -10.20 -12.30 28.63
C PRO A 313 -8.94 -12.74 27.89
N CYS A 314 -7.98 -11.86 27.72
CA CYS A 314 -6.68 -12.15 27.09
C CYS A 314 -5.53 -11.58 27.93
N PRO A 315 -4.30 -11.99 27.66
CA PRO A 315 -3.14 -11.49 28.40
C PRO A 315 -3.01 -9.98 28.31
N LEU A 316 -2.45 -9.39 29.36
CA LEU A 316 -2.37 -7.94 29.55
C LEU A 316 -1.70 -7.22 28.38
N ASN A 317 -2.29 -6.12 27.98
CA ASN A 317 -1.86 -5.25 26.90
C ASN A 317 -1.69 -6.02 25.57
N PRO A 318 -2.74 -6.67 25.05
CA PRO A 318 -2.67 -7.41 23.81
C PRO A 318 -2.41 -6.43 22.65
N HIS A 319 -1.72 -6.93 21.62
CA HIS A 319 -1.47 -6.14 20.42
C HIS A 319 -2.01 -6.87 19.18
N GLY A 320 -1.21 -7.76 18.60
CA GLY A 320 -1.65 -8.56 17.46
C GLY A 320 -2.74 -9.57 17.82
N VAL A 321 -3.68 -9.74 16.91
CA VAL A 321 -4.57 -10.89 16.86
C VAL A 321 -4.69 -11.35 15.43
N ASP A 322 -4.46 -12.64 15.20
CA ASP A 322 -4.55 -13.23 13.89
C ASP A 322 -5.35 -14.52 13.88
N VAL A 323 -6.00 -14.79 12.73
CA VAL A 323 -6.91 -15.92 12.55
C VAL A 323 -6.20 -17.02 11.78
N SER A 324 -6.20 -18.23 12.32
CA SER A 324 -5.56 -19.38 11.67
C SER A 324 -6.20 -19.74 10.32
N PRO A 325 -5.49 -20.44 9.42
CA PRO A 325 -5.97 -20.69 8.06
C PRO A 325 -7.35 -21.35 7.96
N THR A 326 -7.73 -22.21 8.90
CA THR A 326 -9.09 -22.79 8.93
C THR A 326 -10.15 -21.88 9.54
N GLY A 327 -9.76 -20.72 10.09
CA GLY A 327 -10.65 -19.86 10.85
C GLY A 327 -11.03 -20.40 12.23
N ARG A 328 -10.36 -21.47 12.69
CA ARG A 328 -10.69 -22.08 13.98
C ARG A 328 -10.08 -21.34 15.17
N TYR A 329 -8.85 -20.89 15.05
CA TYR A 329 -8.12 -20.28 16.15
C TYR A 329 -7.90 -18.79 15.94
N ALA A 330 -8.17 -18.01 16.96
CA ALA A 330 -7.64 -16.66 17.11
C ALA A 330 -6.45 -16.72 18.05
N VAL A 331 -5.29 -16.27 17.60
CA VAL A 331 -4.05 -16.25 18.39
C VAL A 331 -3.75 -14.81 18.79
N VAL A 332 -3.44 -14.59 20.05
CA VAL A 332 -3.17 -13.25 20.61
C VAL A 332 -2.00 -13.28 21.56
N GLY A 333 -1.13 -12.28 21.47
CA GLY A 333 -0.01 -12.05 22.38
C GLY A 333 -0.25 -10.87 23.31
N GLY A 334 0.12 -10.99 24.58
CA GLY A 334 0.09 -9.89 25.53
C GLY A 334 1.46 -9.24 25.69
N LYS A 335 1.67 -8.04 25.14
CA LYS A 335 2.96 -7.32 25.13
C LYS A 335 3.63 -7.22 26.52
N ALA A 336 2.84 -7.17 27.57
CA ALA A 336 3.31 -7.00 28.94
C ALA A 336 3.38 -8.32 29.73
N THR A 337 3.28 -9.45 29.05
CA THR A 337 3.33 -10.80 29.64
C THR A 337 4.24 -11.73 28.86
N THR A 338 4.30 -13.00 29.31
CA THR A 338 5.01 -14.08 28.58
C THR A 338 4.04 -14.98 27.81
N ILE A 339 2.75 -14.67 27.84
CA ILE A 339 1.69 -15.58 27.43
C ILE A 339 1.21 -15.28 26.01
N VAL A 340 1.22 -16.31 25.18
CA VAL A 340 0.47 -16.41 23.94
C VAL A 340 -0.82 -17.17 24.23
N ARG A 341 -1.97 -16.56 24.01
CA ARG A 341 -3.29 -17.20 24.16
C ARG A 341 -3.85 -17.61 22.81
N ILE A 342 -4.30 -18.85 22.71
CA ILE A 342 -4.94 -19.41 21.53
C ILE A 342 -6.41 -19.68 21.87
N VAL A 343 -7.32 -18.94 21.24
CA VAL A 343 -8.77 -19.05 21.46
C VAL A 343 -9.38 -19.92 20.36
N ASP A 344 -10.05 -21.01 20.75
CA ASP A 344 -10.78 -21.90 19.84
C ASP A 344 -12.19 -21.35 19.56
N PHE A 345 -12.40 -20.83 18.37
CA PHE A 345 -13.66 -20.20 17.98
C PHE A 345 -14.83 -21.20 17.87
N GLU A 346 -14.58 -22.47 17.61
CA GLU A 346 -15.61 -23.52 17.69
C GLU A 346 -16.16 -23.62 19.11
N LYS A 347 -15.26 -23.58 20.11
CA LYS A 347 -15.65 -23.56 21.52
C LYS A 347 -16.31 -22.22 21.91
N VAL A 348 -15.88 -21.09 21.32
CA VAL A 348 -16.54 -19.80 21.52
C VAL A 348 -18.01 -19.87 21.08
N LYS A 349 -18.30 -20.38 19.87
CA LYS A 349 -19.68 -20.56 19.39
C LYS A 349 -20.49 -21.47 20.32
N LYS A 350 -19.88 -22.55 20.79
CA LYS A 350 -20.51 -23.45 21.74
C LYS A 350 -20.79 -22.79 23.10
N ALA A 351 -19.83 -22.03 23.61
CA ALA A 351 -19.98 -21.26 24.87
C ALA A 351 -21.11 -20.24 24.77
N ILE A 352 -21.25 -19.57 23.63
CA ILE A 352 -22.35 -18.62 23.37
C ILE A 352 -23.69 -19.38 23.42
N ALA A 353 -23.81 -20.49 22.70
CA ALA A 353 -25.05 -21.29 22.67
C ALA A 353 -25.42 -21.87 24.03
N GLU A 354 -24.46 -22.31 24.81
CA GLU A 354 -24.64 -22.87 26.18
C GLU A 354 -24.66 -21.80 27.27
N LYS A 355 -24.52 -20.51 26.91
CA LYS A 355 -24.48 -19.37 27.86
C LYS A 355 -23.39 -19.51 28.94
N ARG A 356 -22.21 -19.99 28.56
CA ARG A 356 -21.04 -20.12 29.45
C ARG A 356 -20.33 -18.78 29.61
N PHE A 357 -20.92 -17.92 30.44
CA PHE A 357 -20.39 -16.59 30.74
C PHE A 357 -19.89 -16.50 32.18
N LYS A 358 -18.78 -15.83 32.41
CA LYS A 358 -18.17 -15.55 33.71
C LYS A 358 -18.43 -14.13 34.21
N GLY A 359 -19.15 -13.33 33.45
CA GLY A 359 -19.45 -11.96 33.80
C GLY A 359 -19.96 -11.14 32.63
N GLU A 360 -20.05 -9.85 32.90
CA GLU A 360 -20.46 -8.86 31.91
C GLU A 360 -19.77 -7.53 32.20
N GLU A 361 -19.33 -6.83 31.17
CA GLU A 361 -18.81 -5.48 31.29
C GLU A 361 -19.40 -4.60 30.19
N PHE A 362 -19.95 -3.44 30.56
CA PHE A 362 -20.66 -2.53 29.64
C PHE A 362 -21.74 -3.23 28.80
N GLY A 363 -22.41 -4.27 29.33
CA GLY A 363 -23.40 -5.04 28.59
C GLY A 363 -22.86 -6.14 27.69
N VAL A 364 -21.54 -6.27 27.58
CA VAL A 364 -20.89 -7.35 26.80
C VAL A 364 -20.65 -8.56 27.69
N LYS A 365 -21.13 -9.73 27.24
CA LYS A 365 -20.93 -10.99 27.95
C LYS A 365 -19.48 -11.46 27.83
N ILE A 366 -18.89 -11.81 28.98
CA ILE A 366 -17.52 -12.32 29.07
C ILE A 366 -17.57 -13.85 29.08
N ILE A 367 -17.02 -14.46 28.07
CA ILE A 367 -16.95 -15.93 27.90
C ILE A 367 -15.88 -16.51 28.83
N ASP A 368 -16.16 -17.71 29.35
CA ASP A 368 -15.22 -18.45 30.18
C ASP A 368 -13.94 -18.83 29.39
N LYS A 369 -12.85 -18.14 29.64
CA LYS A 369 -11.58 -18.37 28.94
C LYS A 369 -11.04 -19.78 29.15
N GLU A 370 -11.23 -20.37 30.33
CA GLU A 370 -10.74 -21.72 30.64
C GLU A 370 -11.41 -22.80 29.76
N TYR A 371 -12.60 -22.51 29.27
CA TYR A 371 -13.31 -23.40 28.35
C TYR A 371 -12.87 -23.21 26.88
N VAL A 372 -12.55 -21.98 26.48
CA VAL A 372 -12.36 -21.65 25.07
C VAL A 372 -10.90 -21.48 24.65
N SER A 373 -9.94 -21.40 25.57
CA SER A 373 -8.56 -21.07 25.23
C SER A 373 -7.52 -21.99 25.83
N VAL A 374 -6.30 -21.87 25.29
CA VAL A 374 -5.06 -22.47 25.78
C VAL A 374 -4.02 -21.38 25.89
N ASP A 375 -3.29 -21.35 26.98
CA ASP A 375 -2.17 -20.45 27.23
C ASP A 375 -0.83 -21.16 27.02
N ILE A 376 0.09 -20.48 26.35
CA ILE A 376 1.45 -20.94 26.14
C ILE A 376 2.39 -19.89 26.72
N ASP A 377 3.16 -20.26 27.72
CA ASP A 377 4.25 -19.44 28.26
C ASP A 377 5.45 -19.60 27.33
N ALA A 378 5.70 -18.58 26.49
CA ALA A 378 6.63 -18.72 25.38
C ALA A 378 7.79 -17.70 25.39
N GLY A 379 7.74 -16.70 26.28
CA GLY A 379 8.74 -15.64 26.34
C GLY A 379 8.13 -14.25 26.39
N LEU A 380 8.95 -13.23 26.57
CA LEU A 380 8.52 -11.89 26.97
C LEU A 380 8.16 -11.00 25.76
N GLY A 381 6.98 -10.42 25.82
CA GLY A 381 6.51 -9.42 24.85
C GLY A 381 6.02 -9.99 23.53
N PRO A 382 5.14 -11.03 23.51
CA PRO A 382 4.54 -11.51 22.26
C PRO A 382 3.65 -10.42 21.65
N THR A 383 3.80 -10.18 20.34
CA THR A 383 3.11 -9.09 19.62
C THR A 383 2.30 -9.60 18.44
N HIS A 384 2.95 -9.92 17.31
CA HIS A 384 2.29 -10.23 16.04
C HIS A 384 2.43 -11.70 15.69
N ILE A 385 1.45 -12.19 14.90
CA ILE A 385 1.31 -13.59 14.58
C ILE A 385 1.15 -13.75 13.06
N GLU A 386 1.77 -14.80 12.50
CA GLU A 386 1.55 -15.26 11.13
C GLU A 386 1.43 -16.78 11.10
N PHE A 387 0.84 -17.33 10.04
CA PHE A 387 0.60 -18.77 9.91
C PHE A 387 1.19 -19.33 8.63
N ASP A 388 1.68 -20.58 8.71
CA ASP A 388 2.08 -21.31 7.52
C ASP A 388 1.05 -22.36 7.07
N ASP A 389 1.36 -23.05 5.98
CA ASP A 389 0.56 -24.14 5.41
C ASP A 389 0.66 -25.47 6.17
N LYS A 390 1.56 -25.56 7.14
CA LYS A 390 1.87 -26.77 7.93
C LYS A 390 1.26 -26.78 9.32
N GLY A 391 0.57 -25.68 9.69
CA GLY A 391 -0.13 -25.58 10.95
C GLY A 391 0.71 -25.04 12.10
N PHE A 392 1.70 -24.23 11.77
CA PHE A 392 2.45 -23.46 12.75
C PHE A 392 1.99 -22.00 12.78
N ALA A 393 1.99 -21.45 13.98
CA ALA A 393 1.93 -20.02 14.22
C ALA A 393 3.35 -19.52 14.50
N TYR A 394 3.76 -18.45 13.82
CA TYR A 394 4.97 -17.71 14.11
C TYR A 394 4.58 -16.49 14.93
N VAL A 395 5.15 -16.36 16.12
CA VAL A 395 4.85 -15.27 17.04
C VAL A 395 6.11 -14.47 17.30
N GLY A 396 6.05 -13.16 17.03
CA GLY A 396 7.16 -12.25 17.28
C GLY A 396 7.19 -11.79 18.74
N PHE A 397 8.36 -11.80 19.34
CA PHE A 397 8.60 -11.39 20.73
C PHE A 397 9.42 -10.10 20.74
N PHE A 398 8.73 -8.98 20.98
CA PHE A 398 9.33 -7.66 20.91
C PHE A 398 10.48 -7.46 21.93
N VAL A 399 10.32 -7.98 23.14
CA VAL A 399 11.32 -7.84 24.23
C VAL A 399 12.42 -8.87 24.10
N ASP A 400 12.10 -10.14 23.87
CA ASP A 400 13.09 -11.21 23.71
C ASP A 400 13.86 -11.08 22.39
N SER A 401 13.33 -10.34 21.42
CA SER A 401 13.94 -10.11 20.10
C SER A 401 14.16 -11.41 19.32
N ASP A 402 13.15 -12.24 19.28
CA ASP A 402 13.11 -13.49 18.52
C ASP A 402 11.69 -13.81 18.01
N VAL A 403 11.57 -14.91 17.27
CA VAL A 403 10.30 -15.46 16.83
C VAL A 403 10.15 -16.89 17.31
N LYS A 404 9.04 -17.21 17.96
CA LYS A 404 8.69 -18.58 18.34
C LYS A 404 7.79 -19.20 17.29
N LYS A 405 8.16 -20.40 16.83
CA LYS A 405 7.32 -21.25 16.00
C LYS A 405 6.52 -22.17 16.91
N ILE A 406 5.20 -22.05 16.88
CA ILE A 406 4.28 -22.73 17.80
C ILE A 406 3.38 -23.67 17.00
N SER A 407 3.30 -24.95 17.41
CA SER A 407 2.40 -25.91 16.79
C SER A 407 0.95 -25.68 17.22
N LEU A 408 0.02 -25.65 16.23
CA LEU A 408 -1.40 -25.53 16.49
C LEU A 408 -2.05 -26.89 16.81
N GLY A 409 -3.20 -26.87 17.46
CA GLY A 409 -4.02 -28.05 17.73
C GLY A 409 -4.80 -28.58 16.52
N PRO A 410 -5.79 -29.48 16.73
CA PRO A 410 -6.62 -29.98 15.64
C PRO A 410 -7.30 -28.85 14.82
N PRO A 411 -7.43 -28.99 13.49
CA PRO A 411 -7.10 -30.15 12.70
C PRO A 411 -5.62 -30.23 12.26
N TYR A 412 -4.80 -29.27 12.62
CA TYR A 412 -3.39 -29.17 12.15
C TYR A 412 -2.54 -30.26 12.77
N SER A 413 -2.60 -30.44 14.10
CA SER A 413 -1.86 -31.49 14.80
C SER A 413 -2.17 -32.89 14.27
N ASP A 414 -3.45 -33.15 13.96
CA ASP A 414 -3.89 -34.44 13.43
C ASP A 414 -3.35 -34.67 12.02
N LYS A 415 -3.48 -33.65 11.15
CA LYS A 415 -3.02 -33.68 9.75
C LYS A 415 -1.51 -33.89 9.65
N HIS A 416 -0.76 -33.18 10.47
CA HIS A 416 0.71 -33.15 10.39
C HIS A 416 1.38 -34.06 11.45
N LYS A 417 0.61 -34.81 12.25
CA LYS A 417 1.07 -35.75 13.28
C LYS A 417 2.06 -35.11 14.26
N MET A 418 1.74 -33.89 14.71
CA MET A 418 2.58 -33.13 15.64
C MET A 418 1.90 -32.95 17.01
N GLN A 419 2.72 -32.82 18.04
CA GLN A 419 2.23 -32.45 19.38
C GLN A 419 1.67 -31.00 19.33
N PRO A 420 0.44 -30.78 19.76
CA PRO A 420 -0.15 -29.44 19.76
C PRO A 420 0.41 -28.55 20.87
N TRP A 421 0.32 -27.26 20.66
CA TRP A 421 0.59 -26.25 21.70
C TRP A 421 2.02 -26.22 22.22
N GLN A 422 3.00 -26.53 21.36
CA GLN A 422 4.41 -26.55 21.71
C GLN A 422 5.15 -25.42 20.99
N VAL A 423 6.08 -24.76 21.68
CA VAL A 423 7.16 -24.02 21.04
C VAL A 423 8.13 -25.04 20.44
N VAL A 424 8.16 -25.16 19.12
CA VAL A 424 8.98 -26.16 18.43
C VAL A 424 10.29 -25.60 17.95
N GLU A 425 10.41 -24.29 17.84
CA GLU A 425 11.62 -23.61 17.40
C GLU A 425 11.62 -22.16 17.90
N THR A 426 12.83 -21.65 18.22
CA THR A 426 13.09 -20.24 18.46
C THR A 426 14.01 -19.74 17.35
N ILE A 427 13.54 -18.78 16.55
CA ILE A 427 14.26 -18.18 15.43
C ILE A 427 14.86 -16.85 15.93
N PRO A 428 16.19 -16.71 15.96
CA PRO A 428 16.81 -15.45 16.39
C PRO A 428 16.51 -14.33 15.40
N ALA A 429 16.39 -13.11 15.89
CA ALA A 429 16.15 -11.92 15.09
C ALA A 429 17.00 -10.75 15.61
N HIS A 430 16.96 -9.62 14.88
CA HIS A 430 17.46 -8.37 15.41
C HIS A 430 16.54 -7.82 16.50
N TYR A 431 16.90 -6.66 17.04
CA TYR A 431 16.22 -6.11 18.21
C TYR A 431 14.80 -5.62 17.93
N SER A 432 13.94 -5.85 18.91
CA SER A 432 12.57 -5.34 18.93
C SER A 432 11.78 -5.81 17.71
N VAL A 433 11.52 -7.11 17.63
CA VAL A 433 10.71 -7.71 16.58
C VAL A 433 9.34 -7.03 16.54
N GLY A 434 9.04 -6.38 15.42
CA GLY A 434 7.73 -5.82 15.14
C GLY A 434 6.82 -6.86 14.49
N HIS A 435 6.35 -6.56 13.29
CA HIS A 435 5.52 -7.50 12.54
C HIS A 435 6.30 -8.64 11.91
N LEU A 436 5.55 -9.64 11.51
CA LEU A 436 5.99 -10.80 10.75
C LEU A 436 5.24 -10.86 9.43
N LEU A 437 5.78 -11.61 8.47
CA LEU A 437 5.09 -11.98 7.24
C LEU A 437 5.45 -13.42 6.88
N VAL A 438 4.44 -14.27 6.78
CA VAL A 438 4.50 -15.52 6.03
C VAL A 438 3.68 -15.33 4.75
N PRO A 439 4.21 -15.62 3.53
CA PRO A 439 3.43 -15.43 2.30
C PRO A 439 2.06 -16.09 2.38
N GLY A 440 1.00 -15.26 2.31
CA GLY A 440 -0.38 -15.71 2.46
C GLY A 440 -0.81 -16.12 3.86
N GLY A 441 -0.07 -15.74 4.91
CA GLY A 441 -0.38 -16.10 6.30
C GLY A 441 -1.75 -15.67 6.79
N ASP A 442 -2.35 -14.67 6.13
CA ASP A 442 -3.72 -14.18 6.38
C ASP A 442 -4.77 -14.77 5.41
N MET A 443 -4.49 -15.91 4.79
CA MET A 443 -5.40 -16.63 3.90
C MET A 443 -5.81 -17.98 4.47
N ALA A 444 -6.88 -18.55 3.89
CA ALA A 444 -7.30 -19.92 4.18
C ALA A 444 -6.26 -20.98 3.74
N THR A 445 -5.42 -20.65 2.76
CA THR A 445 -4.37 -21.51 2.21
C THR A 445 -3.06 -20.75 2.08
N PRO A 446 -2.30 -20.59 3.16
CA PRO A 446 -0.98 -19.95 3.13
C PRO A 446 -0.04 -20.63 2.14
N TYR A 447 0.90 -19.88 1.61
CA TYR A 447 1.97 -20.43 0.76
C TYR A 447 3.13 -20.99 1.57
N GLY A 448 3.34 -20.48 2.80
CA GLY A 448 4.43 -20.90 3.67
C GLY A 448 5.82 -20.58 3.10
N LYS A 449 6.78 -21.46 3.35
CA LYS A 449 8.16 -21.47 2.87
C LYS A 449 9.06 -20.38 3.45
N TYR A 450 8.61 -19.14 3.46
CA TYR A 450 9.36 -17.97 3.91
C TYR A 450 8.74 -17.33 5.14
N LEU A 451 9.60 -16.75 5.96
CA LEU A 451 9.23 -15.84 7.03
C LEU A 451 10.05 -14.56 6.87
N ILE A 452 9.39 -13.42 6.86
CA ILE A 452 10.04 -12.12 6.98
C ILE A 452 9.81 -11.61 8.40
N ILE A 453 10.90 -11.22 9.06
CA ILE A 453 10.89 -10.62 10.39
C ILE A 453 11.21 -9.13 10.22
N MET A 454 10.31 -8.26 10.68
CA MET A 454 10.43 -6.80 10.60
C MET A 454 10.92 -6.27 11.93
N ASN A 455 12.20 -5.92 12.00
CA ASN A 455 12.84 -5.46 13.23
C ASN A 455 12.80 -3.94 13.33
N LYS A 456 12.48 -3.43 14.51
CA LYS A 456 12.41 -1.99 14.80
C LYS A 456 13.77 -1.39 15.14
N LEU A 457 14.80 -2.20 15.27
CA LEU A 457 16.16 -1.75 15.52
C LEU A 457 17.17 -2.79 15.03
N THR A 458 18.04 -2.36 14.14
CA THR A 458 19.21 -3.12 13.69
C THR A 458 20.47 -2.50 14.27
N LYS A 459 21.24 -3.28 14.99
CA LYS A 459 22.49 -2.83 15.59
C LYS A 459 23.67 -3.44 14.86
N ASP A 460 24.67 -2.61 14.57
CA ASP A 460 25.98 -3.01 14.04
C ASP A 460 25.98 -3.69 12.66
N THR A 461 24.82 -3.82 11.99
CA THR A 461 24.74 -4.50 10.69
C THR A 461 24.85 -3.52 9.51
N PHE A 462 24.20 -2.36 9.58
CA PHE A 462 24.19 -1.35 8.51
C PHE A 462 24.88 -0.06 8.97
N VAL A 463 26.11 -0.17 9.40
CA VAL A 463 26.95 0.93 9.85
C VAL A 463 27.65 1.58 8.65
N PRO A 464 27.80 2.89 8.58
CA PRO A 464 27.36 3.94 9.52
C PRO A 464 26.11 4.66 9.00
N HIS A 465 24.98 4.44 9.62
CA HIS A 465 23.77 5.22 9.32
C HIS A 465 23.60 6.43 10.27
N GLY A 466 24.65 6.79 10.98
CA GLY A 466 24.63 7.89 11.95
C GLY A 466 23.86 7.53 13.23
N PRO A 467 23.34 8.52 13.96
CA PRO A 467 22.66 8.31 15.24
C PRO A 467 21.21 7.78 15.07
N LEU A 468 20.71 7.63 13.86
CA LEU A 468 19.35 7.18 13.58
C LEU A 468 19.25 5.66 13.70
N HIS A 469 18.10 5.21 14.19
CA HIS A 469 17.77 3.78 14.21
C HIS A 469 17.57 3.29 12.78
N THR A 470 18.21 2.19 12.44
CA THR A 470 17.99 1.50 11.18
C THR A 470 17.06 0.32 11.44
N GLU A 471 15.96 0.28 10.70
CA GLU A 471 15.06 -0.86 10.66
C GLU A 471 15.45 -1.79 9.53
N ASN A 472 15.15 -3.08 9.66
CA ASN A 472 15.43 -4.05 8.62
C ASN A 472 14.35 -5.13 8.53
N HIS A 473 14.30 -5.75 7.36
CA HIS A 473 13.58 -7.00 7.14
C HIS A 473 14.59 -8.14 6.99
N GLU A 474 14.42 -9.20 7.77
CA GLU A 474 15.17 -10.44 7.66
C GLU A 474 14.31 -11.50 6.98
N LEU A 475 14.85 -12.15 5.95
CA LEU A 475 14.18 -13.23 5.22
C LEU A 475 14.72 -14.59 5.64
N TYR A 476 13.85 -15.43 6.18
CA TYR A 476 14.15 -16.80 6.55
C TYR A 476 13.47 -17.82 5.64
N ASN A 477 14.16 -18.91 5.34
CA ASN A 477 13.54 -20.14 4.85
C ASN A 477 13.12 -20.98 6.07
N VAL A 478 11.82 -21.18 6.25
CA VAL A 478 11.24 -21.94 7.37
C VAL A 478 10.85 -23.38 7.02
N GLU A 479 11.15 -23.82 5.79
CA GLU A 479 11.09 -25.25 5.43
C GLU A 479 12.33 -26.02 5.92
N SER A 480 13.45 -25.33 6.10
CA SER A 480 14.63 -25.91 6.76
C SER A 480 14.40 -26.04 8.27
N ASN A 481 15.02 -27.02 8.86
CA ASN A 481 15.04 -27.22 10.33
C ASN A 481 16.51 -27.37 10.79
N PRO A 482 17.06 -26.41 11.51
CA PRO A 482 16.44 -25.12 11.91
C PRO A 482 16.17 -24.19 10.73
N ALA A 483 15.31 -23.18 10.95
CA ALA A 483 15.04 -22.12 10.01
C ALA A 483 16.33 -21.38 9.63
N ARG A 484 16.50 -21.06 8.35
CA ARG A 484 17.75 -20.50 7.81
C ARG A 484 17.55 -19.08 7.30
N LEU A 485 18.32 -18.14 7.82
CA LEU A 485 18.43 -16.79 7.26
C LEU A 485 18.95 -16.87 5.81
N ILE A 486 18.22 -16.25 4.89
CA ILE A 486 18.58 -16.16 3.47
C ILE A 486 19.28 -14.84 3.20
N ASP A 487 18.63 -13.73 3.59
CA ASP A 487 19.10 -12.37 3.30
C ASP A 487 18.41 -11.38 4.25
N GLN A 488 18.87 -10.14 4.25
CA GLN A 488 18.28 -9.04 4.98
C GLN A 488 18.49 -7.72 4.24
N MET A 489 17.59 -6.78 4.43
CA MET A 489 17.71 -5.45 3.82
C MET A 489 17.26 -4.35 4.78
N PRO A 490 17.97 -3.21 4.82
CA PRO A 490 17.49 -2.05 5.56
C PRO A 490 16.31 -1.43 4.82
N LEU A 491 15.37 -0.90 5.58
CA LEU A 491 14.25 -0.12 5.06
C LEU A 491 14.15 1.21 5.83
N PRO A 492 13.54 2.23 5.25
CA PRO A 492 13.29 3.46 5.97
C PRO A 492 12.44 3.24 7.22
N PRO A 493 12.66 4.01 8.29
CA PRO A 493 11.77 3.99 9.44
C PRO A 493 10.39 4.48 9.03
N GLU A 494 9.46 4.00 9.49
CA GLU A 494 8.81 3.10 10.40
C GLU A 494 8.08 2.05 9.54
N THR A 495 8.80 1.22 8.80
CA THR A 495 8.19 0.11 8.07
C THR A 495 7.48 -0.79 9.07
N HIS A 496 6.15 -0.84 9.01
CA HIS A 496 5.37 -1.45 10.07
C HIS A 496 4.92 -2.86 9.76
N TYR A 497 4.21 -3.05 8.64
CA TYR A 497 3.69 -4.36 8.22
C TYR A 497 3.88 -4.56 6.72
N SER A 498 3.88 -5.80 6.29
CA SER A 498 3.94 -6.16 4.88
C SER A 498 3.09 -7.39 4.55
N GLN A 499 2.74 -7.52 3.27
CA GLN A 499 2.09 -8.71 2.72
C GLN A 499 2.75 -9.14 1.42
N ALA A 500 2.71 -10.43 1.11
CA ALA A 500 3.36 -10.99 -0.07
C ALA A 500 2.40 -11.77 -0.96
N ILE A 501 2.48 -11.52 -2.26
CA ILE A 501 1.67 -12.19 -3.28
C ILE A 501 2.56 -12.89 -4.31
N PRO A 502 2.21 -14.10 -4.78
CA PRO A 502 2.98 -14.79 -5.81
C PRO A 502 3.15 -13.94 -7.08
N VAL A 503 4.38 -13.84 -7.57
CA VAL A 503 4.71 -13.09 -8.80
C VAL A 503 3.82 -13.52 -9.97
N LYS A 504 3.50 -14.81 -10.08
CA LYS A 504 2.63 -15.36 -11.14
C LYS A 504 1.19 -14.84 -11.12
N LEU A 505 0.71 -14.32 -9.98
CA LEU A 505 -0.65 -13.77 -9.87
C LEU A 505 -0.71 -12.30 -10.30
N LEU A 506 0.41 -11.57 -10.16
CA LEU A 506 0.50 -10.23 -10.69
C LEU A 506 0.84 -10.30 -12.16
N LYS A 507 -0.10 -9.96 -13.01
CA LYS A 507 0.14 -9.68 -14.42
C LYS A 507 0.26 -8.17 -14.55
N PRO A 508 1.44 -7.59 -14.28
CA PRO A 508 1.59 -6.14 -14.46
C PRO A 508 1.21 -5.85 -15.90
N LYS A 509 0.26 -4.96 -16.11
CA LYS A 509 -0.08 -4.41 -17.42
C LYS A 509 1.04 -3.49 -17.92
N VAL A 510 2.28 -3.77 -17.49
CA VAL A 510 3.48 -3.04 -17.92
C VAL A 510 3.55 -2.94 -19.43
N LYS A 511 3.07 -3.95 -20.16
CA LYS A 511 2.95 -3.88 -21.63
C LYS A 511 1.99 -2.78 -22.12
N LYS A 512 1.00 -2.36 -21.33
CA LYS A 512 0.06 -1.29 -21.75
C LYS A 512 0.62 0.12 -21.55
N ILE A 513 1.55 0.31 -20.63
CA ILE A 513 2.24 1.59 -20.45
C ILE A 513 3.08 1.94 -21.69
N TYR A 514 3.56 0.92 -22.41
CA TYR A 514 4.43 1.08 -23.60
C TYR A 514 3.66 1.01 -24.92
N GLU A 515 2.35 0.86 -24.90
CA GLU A 515 1.50 1.03 -26.07
C GLU A 515 1.19 2.51 -26.23
N LEU A 516 1.55 3.08 -27.37
CA LEU A 516 1.15 4.44 -27.70
C LEU A 516 -0.38 4.56 -27.64
N PRO A 517 -0.91 5.70 -27.16
CA PRO A 517 -2.33 6.00 -27.28
C PRO A 517 -2.78 5.86 -28.74
N LYS A 518 -3.99 5.36 -28.97
CA LYS A 518 -4.57 5.24 -30.32
C LYS A 518 -4.59 6.58 -31.05
N GLU A 519 -4.78 7.66 -30.30
CA GLU A 519 -4.71 9.02 -30.78
C GLU A 519 -3.70 9.78 -29.94
N ILE A 520 -2.66 10.26 -30.57
CA ILE A 520 -1.67 11.15 -29.97
C ILE A 520 -2.03 12.56 -30.36
N ASP A 521 -2.20 13.42 -29.38
CA ASP A 521 -2.46 14.83 -29.61
C ASP A 521 -1.33 15.44 -30.46
N LYS A 522 -1.69 16.13 -31.53
CA LYS A 522 -0.70 16.95 -32.24
C LYS A 522 -0.24 18.07 -31.32
N PRO A 523 1.08 18.31 -31.24
CA PRO A 523 1.60 19.42 -30.47
C PRO A 523 0.93 20.74 -30.85
N ALA A 524 0.41 21.46 -29.84
CA ALA A 524 -0.32 22.70 -30.08
C ALA A 524 -0.31 23.58 -28.82
N VAL A 525 -0.44 24.88 -29.03
CA VAL A 525 -0.68 25.86 -27.97
C VAL A 525 -1.95 26.62 -28.33
N GLU A 526 -2.95 26.51 -27.50
CA GLU A 526 -4.28 27.09 -27.69
C GLU A 526 -4.59 28.09 -26.57
N TYR A 527 -5.17 29.24 -26.91
CA TYR A 527 -5.49 30.30 -25.96
C TYR A 527 -6.99 30.48 -25.80
N ASP A 528 -7.49 30.35 -24.60
CA ASP A 528 -8.85 30.67 -24.22
C ASP A 528 -8.87 32.01 -23.46
N TYR A 529 -9.15 33.08 -24.19
CA TYR A 529 -9.15 34.45 -23.67
C TYR A 529 -10.27 34.68 -22.64
N GLY A 530 -11.40 34.02 -22.80
CA GLY A 530 -12.54 34.14 -21.89
C GLY A 530 -12.24 33.52 -20.52
N ALA A 531 -11.58 32.36 -20.53
CA ALA A 531 -11.19 31.63 -19.31
C ALA A 531 -9.83 32.08 -18.77
N LYS A 532 -9.06 32.91 -19.46
CA LYS A 532 -7.65 33.22 -19.18
C LYS A 532 -6.83 31.94 -19.02
N GLU A 533 -6.94 31.04 -19.99
CA GLU A 533 -6.34 29.71 -19.96
C GLU A 533 -5.51 29.45 -21.23
N VAL A 534 -4.35 28.85 -21.06
CA VAL A 534 -3.50 28.33 -22.14
C VAL A 534 -3.50 26.82 -22.08
N ARG A 535 -3.91 26.16 -23.15
CA ARG A 535 -3.86 24.69 -23.30
C ARG A 535 -2.67 24.31 -24.14
N VAL A 536 -1.76 23.56 -23.56
CA VAL A 536 -0.55 23.10 -24.23
C VAL A 536 -0.65 21.59 -24.41
N LYS A 537 -0.67 21.14 -25.66
CA LYS A 537 -0.53 19.73 -26.03
C LYS A 537 0.92 19.50 -26.42
N MET A 538 1.61 18.64 -25.66
CA MET A 538 3.04 18.42 -25.77
C MET A 538 3.35 16.95 -25.98
N THR A 539 4.34 16.67 -26.79
CA THR A 539 4.96 15.34 -26.88
C THR A 539 6.37 15.36 -26.34
N ALA A 540 6.77 14.27 -25.70
CA ALA A 540 8.13 14.01 -25.27
C ALA A 540 8.64 12.77 -26.02
N VAL A 541 9.81 12.86 -26.58
CA VAL A 541 10.56 11.77 -27.23
C VAL A 541 12.04 12.05 -27.06
N ARG A 542 12.90 11.07 -27.07
CA ARG A 542 14.36 11.26 -26.95
C ARG A 542 14.89 12.14 -28.09
N SER A 543 15.43 13.29 -27.88
CA SER A 543 15.69 14.08 -26.69
C SER A 543 14.97 15.42 -26.81
N PHE A 544 13.67 15.39 -27.12
CA PHE A 544 12.90 16.58 -27.47
C PHE A 544 11.58 16.67 -26.71
N PHE A 545 11.22 17.89 -26.37
CA PHE A 545 9.83 18.27 -26.14
C PHE A 545 9.30 19.03 -27.37
N THR A 546 8.06 18.75 -27.75
CA THR A 546 7.39 19.52 -28.81
C THR A 546 6.03 19.98 -28.33
N PRO A 547 5.75 21.30 -28.23
CA PRO A 547 6.68 22.39 -28.56
C PRO A 547 7.84 22.50 -27.56
N ASP A 548 8.97 23.05 -28.02
CA ASP A 548 10.15 23.35 -27.22
C ASP A 548 10.14 24.78 -26.64
N TRP A 549 9.10 25.55 -26.98
CA TRP A 549 8.78 26.83 -26.36
C TRP A 549 7.30 27.17 -26.52
N PHE A 550 6.77 27.96 -25.61
CA PHE A 550 5.44 28.58 -25.72
C PHE A 550 5.37 29.84 -24.85
N THR A 551 4.44 30.73 -25.17
CA THR A 551 4.22 31.97 -24.45
C THR A 551 2.93 31.90 -23.64
N VAL A 552 2.90 32.63 -22.51
CA VAL A 552 1.73 32.68 -21.62
C VAL A 552 1.59 34.06 -21.04
N PRO A 553 0.41 34.68 -21.03
CA PRO A 553 0.19 35.91 -20.25
C PRO A 553 0.35 35.66 -18.74
N SER A 554 0.97 36.58 -18.04
CA SER A 554 1.12 36.52 -16.59
C SER A 554 -0.23 36.42 -15.89
N GLY A 555 -0.34 35.51 -14.91
CA GLY A 555 -1.57 35.26 -14.16
C GLY A 555 -2.55 34.29 -14.82
N TRP A 556 -2.30 33.87 -16.05
CA TRP A 556 -3.16 32.90 -16.72
C TRP A 556 -2.89 31.46 -16.24
N LYS A 557 -3.94 30.65 -16.32
CA LYS A 557 -3.87 29.23 -16.04
C LYS A 557 -3.29 28.49 -17.24
N VAL A 558 -2.34 27.61 -16.99
CA VAL A 558 -1.80 26.67 -17.98
C VAL A 558 -2.37 25.29 -17.69
N LYS A 559 -2.93 24.67 -18.71
CA LYS A 559 -3.26 23.24 -18.76
C LYS A 559 -2.30 22.57 -19.75
N LEU A 560 -1.37 21.80 -19.22
CA LEU A 560 -0.41 21.05 -20.01
C LEU A 560 -0.84 19.59 -20.07
N ARG A 561 -0.94 19.07 -21.28
CA ARG A 561 -1.14 17.65 -21.56
C ARG A 561 0.10 17.15 -22.30
N ILE A 562 0.89 16.29 -21.65
CA ILE A 562 2.15 15.78 -22.18
C ILE A 562 2.07 14.26 -22.39
N THR A 563 2.47 13.80 -23.59
CA THR A 563 2.52 12.39 -23.97
C THR A 563 3.95 11.98 -24.26
N ASN A 564 4.45 10.93 -23.60
CA ASN A 564 5.71 10.29 -23.96
C ASN A 564 5.45 9.35 -25.13
N THR A 565 6.06 9.65 -26.28
CA THR A 565 5.91 8.88 -27.52
C THR A 565 7.05 7.88 -27.79
N ASP A 566 7.98 7.73 -26.86
CA ASP A 566 8.96 6.66 -26.92
C ASP A 566 8.31 5.28 -26.78
N GLN A 567 8.81 4.32 -27.55
CA GLN A 567 8.33 2.94 -27.52
C GLN A 567 9.29 1.99 -26.80
N ALA A 568 10.43 2.49 -26.36
CA ALA A 568 11.38 1.72 -25.58
C ALA A 568 10.95 1.66 -24.11
N MET A 569 11.02 0.47 -23.53
CA MET A 569 10.41 0.15 -22.23
C MET A 569 10.96 0.92 -21.03
N ASP A 570 12.15 1.46 -21.12
CA ASP A 570 12.88 2.11 -20.03
C ASP A 570 13.15 3.60 -20.29
N ILE A 571 12.49 4.17 -21.30
CA ILE A 571 12.66 5.58 -21.66
C ILE A 571 11.53 6.42 -21.08
N SER A 572 11.56 6.54 -19.76
CA SER A 572 10.75 7.53 -19.06
C SER A 572 11.33 8.92 -19.27
N HIS A 573 10.48 9.91 -19.40
CA HIS A 573 10.86 11.32 -19.42
C HIS A 573 10.32 12.00 -18.17
N GLY A 574 11.12 12.90 -17.58
CA GLY A 574 10.65 13.80 -16.56
C GLY A 574 10.28 15.15 -17.18
N PHE A 575 9.31 15.82 -16.60
CA PHE A 575 8.98 17.20 -16.92
C PHE A 575 9.08 18.05 -15.68
N ALA A 576 10.11 18.89 -15.60
CA ALA A 576 10.28 19.87 -14.53
C ALA A 576 10.13 21.27 -15.12
N LEU A 577 9.35 22.14 -14.46
CA LEU A 577 9.21 23.54 -14.83
C LEU A 577 9.75 24.43 -13.72
N THR A 578 10.82 25.16 -14.00
CA THR A 578 11.46 26.03 -13.02
C THR A 578 10.48 27.09 -12.48
N GLY A 579 10.59 27.41 -11.19
CA GLY A 579 9.84 28.48 -10.55
C GLY A 579 8.33 28.27 -10.43
N HIS A 580 7.79 27.08 -10.79
CA HIS A 580 6.35 26.79 -10.75
C HIS A 580 5.99 25.57 -9.91
N ASP A 581 6.99 24.92 -9.31
CA ASP A 581 6.78 23.73 -8.48
C ASP A 581 6.05 22.59 -9.23
N VAL A 582 6.42 22.43 -10.50
CA VAL A 582 5.88 21.39 -11.40
C VAL A 582 6.98 20.40 -11.70
N LEU A 583 6.74 19.16 -11.30
CA LEU A 583 7.59 18.00 -11.53
C LEU A 583 6.70 16.81 -11.85
N GLU A 584 6.99 16.10 -12.94
CA GLU A 584 6.20 14.93 -13.36
C GLU A 584 7.09 13.91 -14.05
N SER A 585 6.79 12.63 -13.88
CA SER A 585 7.35 11.54 -14.66
C SER A 585 6.32 11.07 -15.68
N VAL A 586 6.75 10.86 -16.91
CA VAL A 586 5.89 10.41 -18.00
C VAL A 586 6.49 9.15 -18.62
N GLU A 587 5.87 8.01 -18.35
CA GLU A 587 6.30 6.73 -18.84
C GLU A 587 6.07 6.56 -20.36
N PRO A 588 6.80 5.68 -21.06
CA PRO A 588 6.55 5.41 -22.46
C PRO A 588 5.08 5.10 -22.75
N GLY A 589 4.49 5.80 -23.72
CA GLY A 589 3.07 5.68 -24.09
C GLY A 589 2.09 6.36 -23.12
N GLU A 590 2.56 6.93 -22.02
CA GLU A 590 1.72 7.60 -21.04
C GLU A 590 1.42 9.05 -21.46
N THR A 591 0.23 9.51 -21.08
CA THR A 591 -0.17 10.92 -21.17
C THR A 591 -0.49 11.45 -19.77
N LYS A 592 0.15 12.54 -19.39
CA LYS A 592 -0.09 13.26 -18.13
C LYS A 592 -0.78 14.59 -18.38
N GLU A 593 -1.62 14.98 -17.42
CA GLU A 593 -2.28 16.28 -17.42
C GLU A 593 -1.85 17.06 -16.18
N LEU A 594 -1.39 18.29 -16.38
CA LEU A 594 -0.89 19.20 -15.36
C LEU A 594 -1.65 20.52 -15.43
N ALA A 595 -1.82 21.18 -14.32
CA ALA A 595 -2.43 22.51 -14.28
C ALA A 595 -1.74 23.42 -13.25
N PHE A 596 -1.33 24.59 -13.69
CA PHE A 596 -0.68 25.57 -12.82
C PHE A 596 -1.01 27.00 -13.29
N ILE A 597 -0.63 28.00 -12.50
CA ILE A 597 -0.78 29.42 -12.87
C ILE A 597 0.60 29.94 -13.31
N ALA A 598 0.67 30.53 -14.49
CA ALA A 598 1.86 31.24 -14.94
C ALA A 598 2.08 32.47 -14.04
N ARG A 599 3.17 32.48 -13.30
CA ARG A 599 3.40 33.46 -12.22
C ARG A 599 3.92 34.80 -12.79
N LYS A 600 5.06 35.22 -12.34
CA LYS A 600 5.67 36.50 -12.73
C LYS A 600 6.21 36.43 -14.16
N PRO A 601 6.23 37.56 -14.90
CA PRO A 601 6.88 37.62 -16.20
C PRO A 601 8.35 37.16 -16.12
N GLY A 602 8.78 36.41 -17.15
CA GLY A 602 10.13 35.86 -17.24
C GLY A 602 10.19 34.64 -18.15
N VAL A 603 11.39 34.08 -18.26
CA VAL A 603 11.66 32.84 -19.00
C VAL A 603 11.84 31.71 -18.01
N TYR A 604 11.00 30.71 -18.11
CA TYR A 604 10.99 29.53 -17.26
C TYR A 604 11.34 28.31 -18.09
N TRP A 605 12.42 27.66 -17.72
CA TRP A 605 12.85 26.46 -18.40
C TRP A 605 12.05 25.25 -17.93
N TYR A 606 11.61 24.40 -18.88
CA TYR A 606 11.25 23.03 -18.58
C TYR A 606 12.29 22.10 -19.18
N TYR A 607 12.54 20.97 -18.50
CA TYR A 607 13.58 20.04 -18.88
C TYR A 607 13.26 18.63 -18.39
N CYS A 608 13.93 17.64 -19.00
CA CYS A 608 13.82 16.25 -18.62
C CYS A 608 14.54 15.97 -17.30
N LEU A 609 13.92 15.19 -16.42
CA LEU A 609 14.51 14.80 -15.13
C LEU A 609 15.25 13.45 -15.18
N TRP A 610 14.84 12.57 -16.08
CA TRP A 610 15.37 11.23 -16.18
C TRP A 610 16.41 11.15 -17.30
N PHE A 611 17.57 10.55 -17.01
CA PHE A 611 18.62 10.38 -17.99
C PHE A 611 18.14 9.40 -19.08
N CYS A 612 17.61 9.94 -20.16
CA CYS A 612 16.93 9.20 -21.24
C CYS A 612 17.79 8.92 -22.47
N SER A 613 18.89 9.67 -22.65
CA SER A 613 19.85 9.51 -23.77
C SER A 613 21.10 10.34 -23.50
N GLU A 614 22.08 10.22 -24.38
CA GLU A 614 23.30 11.04 -24.39
C GLU A 614 23.02 12.54 -24.58
N LEU A 615 21.88 12.89 -25.17
CA LEU A 615 21.42 14.27 -25.33
C LEU A 615 20.37 14.69 -24.28
N HIS A 616 20.34 14.00 -23.15
CA HIS A 616 19.40 14.28 -22.08
C HIS A 616 19.41 15.74 -21.60
N LEU A 617 20.59 16.34 -21.47
CA LEU A 617 20.74 17.73 -21.03
C LEU A 617 20.19 18.74 -22.04
N GLU A 618 20.03 18.34 -23.30
CA GLU A 618 19.46 19.17 -24.37
C GLU A 618 17.94 19.00 -24.48
N MET A 619 17.37 18.02 -23.79
CA MET A 619 15.92 17.82 -23.72
C MET A 619 15.29 18.85 -22.79
N ARG A 620 15.11 20.05 -23.30
CA ARG A 620 14.64 21.24 -22.58
C ARG A 620 13.84 22.16 -23.49
N GLY A 621 13.04 23.03 -22.88
CA GLY A 621 12.30 24.07 -23.58
C GLY A 621 11.99 25.25 -22.68
N ARG A 622 11.22 26.21 -23.19
CA ARG A 622 10.97 27.48 -22.51
C ARG A 622 9.51 27.84 -22.47
N MET A 623 8.99 28.10 -21.30
CA MET A 623 7.75 28.85 -21.12
C MET A 623 8.12 30.33 -20.90
N ILE A 624 7.61 31.18 -21.77
CA ILE A 624 7.87 32.63 -21.70
C ILE A 624 6.62 33.30 -21.16
N VAL A 625 6.69 33.80 -19.93
CA VAL A 625 5.60 34.52 -19.30
C VAL A 625 5.74 36.00 -19.58
N ILE A 626 4.75 36.58 -20.23
CA ILE A 626 4.72 37.96 -20.69
C ILE A 626 3.74 38.74 -19.80
N PRO A 627 4.06 40.01 -19.43
CA PRO A 627 3.08 40.85 -18.75
C PRO A 627 1.75 40.88 -19.53
N GLU A 628 0.62 40.66 -18.87
CA GLU A 628 -0.68 40.63 -19.52
C GLU A 628 -0.95 41.93 -20.32
N ALA A 629 -0.52 43.07 -19.79
CA ALA A 629 -0.64 44.36 -20.46
C ALA A 629 0.17 44.47 -21.78
N GLU A 630 1.15 43.62 -21.98
CA GLU A 630 2.00 43.60 -23.19
C GLU A 630 1.62 42.46 -24.14
N TRP A 631 0.65 41.64 -23.77
CA TRP A 631 0.31 40.42 -24.50
C TRP A 631 -0.08 40.67 -25.98
N ASP A 632 -0.91 41.65 -26.24
CA ASP A 632 -1.33 41.94 -27.61
C ASP A 632 -0.20 42.28 -28.57
N ARG A 633 0.86 42.86 -28.05
CA ARG A 633 2.10 43.18 -28.79
C ARG A 633 2.99 41.96 -28.98
N ALA A 634 2.98 41.03 -28.01
CA ALA A 634 3.94 39.93 -27.93
C ALA A 634 3.38 38.60 -28.45
N LYS A 635 2.07 38.45 -28.61
CA LYS A 635 1.43 37.18 -29.01
C LYS A 635 1.87 36.62 -30.38
N GLU A 636 2.34 37.49 -31.27
CA GLU A 636 2.84 37.09 -32.60
C GLU A 636 4.36 36.89 -32.64
N TRP A 637 5.06 37.20 -31.54
CA TRP A 637 6.51 37.06 -31.48
C TRP A 637 6.92 35.58 -31.47
N LYS A 638 7.98 35.25 -32.25
CA LYS A 638 8.59 33.93 -32.27
C LYS A 638 10.07 34.06 -31.93
N PRO A 639 10.65 33.15 -31.16
CA PRO A 639 12.09 33.11 -30.98
C PRO A 639 12.80 32.93 -32.32
N ALA A 640 13.96 33.54 -32.46
CA ALA A 640 14.81 33.42 -33.66
C ALA A 640 15.36 32.00 -33.81
#